data_9fc4982cba86525dd2bdcc0c566f2673
#
_entry.id   9fc4982cba86525dd2bdcc0c566f2673
#
_cell.length_a   1.000
_cell.length_b   1.000
_cell.length_c   1.000
_cell.angle_alpha   90.00
_cell.angle_beta   90.00
_cell.angle_gamma   90.00
#
_symmetry.space_group_name_H-M   'P 1'
#
loop_
_entity.id
_entity.type
_entity.pdbx_description
1 polymer ?
#
loop_
_entity_poly.entity_id
_entity_poly.type
_entity_poly.pdbx_seq_one_letter_code
_entity_poly.pdbx_strand_id
1 'polypeptide(L)'
;MTEARAADSLLTSRFSRPIGEFFAVTVSGPGKLTEGVGGRLLDSLLATAERTDGVSGTVSIRNASDSSFVAADGRTTFFLVALSVAAADADDVVVPLREAFERTLRRFPDRDDYTVQVTGRAALDLDIRTVSAEDAKRNEIKLIPITLVILILAFGALVAALIPLLVGVMAISITLAIIGVIAEVMPMSVFVLNMISMIGLGVGIDYSLLVVTRFREELNSGLRASEAAVRTFLTAGHAVMTSGATVVVGFAALLLTPLTETQSIGVAGLVVVAVSVLLATTLLPALLAVLGRQIDRPNWLAARLSWYHRPHIWEKWARSLSRHPYRAAALGTLGIALLTLPALNLKVGLPSRHWWPEQTEAGAGVATLEQMGMSGYLQPVRLIIEFPEGTSATSATALRGLRRLSDSLRSDPRVREIRSLVDLSPGTSILEYSFLYSEPDTARARYPDFLDAYLAVDGQMTLMDVILSDTTSLTTSMDVVRDVRSIVASDEIRQLRDSRVLVGGYVAGAVDFQELLLERFPLIIVLILSITAIMLAIVFRSVLVPLKAVVMNSLSVAATFGLIVLVFQYGIGGRLFGISGATDAIYVLVPVLVFAIVFGLSMDYEVFLLSRIKEAFDRTGNNTQATREGLSATASVITSAALIMIAVFGSFAFARILMMQFVGFGLAVAVLLDATIIRMVLVPSLMQIAGDWNWWPGGRKGEG
;
A
#
# COMPACT_ATOMS: atom_id res chain seq x y z
N MET A 1 -3.25 -13.82 -17.84
CA MET A 1 -2.98 -12.42 -18.27
C MET A 1 -4.27 -11.65 -18.06
N THR A 2 -4.25 -10.49 -17.42
CA THR A 2 -5.46 -9.67 -17.24
C THR A 2 -5.90 -9.05 -18.56
N GLU A 3 -7.17 -8.61 -18.63
CA GLU A 3 -7.72 -7.98 -19.85
C GLU A 3 -6.94 -6.71 -20.21
N ALA A 4 -6.69 -5.84 -19.25
CA ALA A 4 -5.93 -4.62 -19.47
C ALA A 4 -4.49 -4.90 -19.96
N ARG A 5 -3.81 -5.91 -19.41
CA ARG A 5 -2.48 -6.33 -19.91
C ARG A 5 -2.53 -6.90 -21.32
N ALA A 6 -3.59 -7.64 -21.66
CA ALA A 6 -3.77 -8.15 -23.02
C ALA A 6 -3.98 -6.99 -24.01
N ALA A 7 -4.78 -5.99 -23.63
CA ALA A 7 -4.98 -4.78 -24.42
C ALA A 7 -3.65 -4.02 -24.63
N ASP A 8 -2.88 -3.76 -23.57
CA ASP A 8 -1.60 -3.06 -23.67
C ASP A 8 -0.58 -3.81 -24.56
N SER A 9 -0.56 -5.15 -24.46
CA SER A 9 0.31 -5.99 -25.29
C SER A 9 -0.06 -5.91 -26.77
N LEU A 10 -1.36 -5.90 -27.12
CA LEU A 10 -1.82 -5.75 -28.50
C LEU A 10 -1.53 -4.33 -29.02
N LEU A 11 -1.74 -3.31 -28.20
CA LEU A 11 -1.44 -1.92 -28.57
C LEU A 11 0.03 -1.76 -28.95
N THR A 12 0.95 -2.29 -28.15
CA THR A 12 2.39 -2.17 -28.41
C THR A 12 2.88 -3.03 -29.58
N SER A 13 2.25 -4.18 -29.85
CA SER A 13 2.73 -5.13 -30.86
C SER A 13 2.09 -4.94 -32.25
N ARG A 14 0.91 -4.34 -32.33
CA ARG A 14 0.13 -4.28 -33.58
C ARG A 14 -0.06 -2.89 -34.18
N PHE A 15 0.21 -1.83 -33.43
CA PHE A 15 0.08 -0.45 -33.89
C PHE A 15 1.47 0.12 -34.25
N SER A 16 1.56 0.91 -35.32
CA SER A 16 2.83 1.46 -35.81
C SER A 16 3.38 2.58 -34.91
N ARG A 17 2.49 3.38 -34.33
CA ARG A 17 2.79 4.40 -33.32
C ARG A 17 1.87 4.25 -32.13
N PRO A 18 2.09 3.23 -31.30
CA PRO A 18 1.23 3.06 -30.15
C PRO A 18 1.33 4.32 -29.26
N ILE A 19 0.20 4.95 -28.96
CA ILE A 19 0.12 5.96 -27.89
C ILE A 19 0.17 5.18 -26.57
N GLY A 20 1.33 4.52 -26.34
CA GLY A 20 1.55 3.69 -25.15
C GLY A 20 1.82 4.58 -23.95
N GLU A 21 3.00 5.17 -23.94
CA GLU A 21 3.44 6.06 -22.87
C GLU A 21 3.64 7.48 -23.42
N PHE A 22 3.23 8.45 -22.62
CA PHE A 22 3.41 9.87 -22.92
C PHE A 22 3.54 10.66 -21.62
N PHE A 23 4.16 11.81 -21.71
CA PHE A 23 4.12 12.82 -20.68
C PHE A 23 3.18 13.96 -21.08
N ALA A 24 2.49 14.54 -20.11
CA ALA A 24 1.90 15.84 -20.25
C ALA A 24 2.82 16.87 -19.59
N VAL A 25 3.10 17.93 -20.31
CA VAL A 25 3.92 19.03 -19.82
C VAL A 25 3.04 20.26 -19.67
N THR A 26 2.84 20.72 -18.43
CA THR A 26 2.09 21.94 -18.16
C THR A 26 3.04 23.12 -18.10
N VAL A 27 2.62 24.24 -18.67
CA VAL A 27 3.34 25.51 -18.65
C VAL A 27 2.40 26.60 -18.15
N SER A 28 2.79 27.31 -17.12
CA SER A 28 2.04 28.46 -16.58
C SER A 28 2.92 29.71 -16.56
N GLY A 29 2.34 30.89 -16.77
CA GLY A 29 3.09 32.13 -16.80
C GLY A 29 2.25 33.38 -16.61
N PRO A 30 2.89 34.58 -16.50
CA PRO A 30 2.21 35.82 -16.18
C PRO A 30 1.34 36.37 -17.33
N GLY A 31 1.58 35.91 -18.57
CA GLY A 31 0.89 36.36 -19.78
C GLY A 31 0.41 35.22 -20.66
N LYS A 32 -0.14 35.58 -21.84
CA LYS A 32 -0.59 34.58 -22.80
C LYS A 32 0.57 33.73 -23.32
N LEU A 33 0.43 32.40 -23.23
CA LEU A 33 1.45 31.44 -23.65
C LEU A 33 1.40 31.09 -25.15
N THR A 34 0.42 31.61 -25.87
CA THR A 34 0.32 31.44 -27.33
C THR A 34 1.01 32.56 -28.12
N GLU A 35 1.35 33.68 -27.47
CA GLU A 35 1.86 34.91 -28.08
C GLU A 35 3.06 35.47 -27.31
N GLY A 36 3.81 36.36 -27.94
CA GLY A 36 4.87 37.14 -27.31
C GLY A 36 6.01 36.31 -26.71
N VAL A 37 6.42 36.61 -25.47
CA VAL A 37 7.49 35.88 -24.78
C VAL A 37 7.04 34.46 -24.43
N GLY A 38 5.80 34.33 -23.93
CA GLY A 38 5.22 33.02 -23.62
C GLY A 38 5.15 32.09 -24.82
N GLY A 39 4.77 32.63 -26.00
CA GLY A 39 4.76 31.85 -27.25
C GLY A 39 6.14 31.36 -27.66
N ARG A 40 7.18 32.22 -27.55
CA ARG A 40 8.57 31.78 -27.82
C ARG A 40 9.09 30.77 -26.82
N LEU A 41 8.67 30.87 -25.54
CA LEU A 41 8.99 29.88 -24.55
C LEU A 41 8.36 28.52 -24.91
N LEU A 42 7.06 28.50 -25.23
CA LEU A 42 6.37 27.28 -25.64
C LEU A 42 7.06 26.62 -26.86
N ASP A 43 7.37 27.40 -27.90
CA ASP A 43 8.05 26.89 -29.10
C ASP A 43 9.44 26.32 -28.77
N SER A 44 10.15 26.95 -27.83
CA SER A 44 11.46 26.48 -27.37
C SER A 44 11.36 25.20 -26.56
N LEU A 45 10.32 25.05 -25.72
CA LEU A 45 10.09 23.84 -24.94
C LEU A 45 9.70 22.66 -25.85
N LEU A 46 8.84 22.90 -26.85
CA LEU A 46 8.47 21.89 -27.85
C LEU A 46 9.72 21.39 -28.61
N ALA A 47 10.52 22.33 -29.12
CA ALA A 47 11.78 21.97 -29.81
C ALA A 47 12.80 21.27 -28.90
N THR A 48 12.78 21.57 -27.58
CA THR A 48 13.63 20.89 -26.60
C THR A 48 13.14 19.46 -26.35
N ALA A 49 11.84 19.26 -26.21
CA ALA A 49 11.25 17.94 -26.04
C ALA A 49 11.60 17.02 -27.24
N GLU A 50 11.41 17.50 -28.46
CA GLU A 50 11.70 16.73 -29.69
C GLU A 50 13.17 16.36 -29.87
N ARG A 51 14.09 17.07 -29.21
CA ARG A 51 15.53 16.76 -29.22
C ARG A 51 15.96 15.86 -28.07
N THR A 52 15.07 15.56 -27.16
CA THR A 52 15.40 14.69 -26.02
C THR A 52 15.33 13.23 -26.46
N ASP A 53 16.37 12.48 -26.15
CA ASP A 53 16.44 11.05 -26.47
C ASP A 53 15.25 10.31 -25.81
N GLY A 54 14.62 9.40 -26.57
CA GLY A 54 13.45 8.68 -26.13
C GLY A 54 12.11 9.36 -26.40
N VAL A 55 12.10 10.56 -27.01
CA VAL A 55 10.89 11.26 -27.46
C VAL A 55 10.65 10.98 -28.94
N SER A 56 9.42 10.64 -29.31
CA SER A 56 8.99 10.40 -30.69
C SER A 56 8.31 11.60 -31.35
N GLY A 57 7.76 12.53 -30.54
CA GLY A 57 7.10 13.74 -31.04
C GLY A 57 6.30 14.46 -29.96
N THR A 58 5.75 15.60 -30.33
CA THR A 58 4.93 16.44 -29.43
C THR A 58 3.57 16.73 -30.04
N VAL A 59 2.54 16.87 -29.19
CA VAL A 59 1.19 17.31 -29.58
C VAL A 59 0.80 18.51 -28.72
N SER A 60 0.47 19.63 -29.36
CA SER A 60 0.21 20.91 -28.72
C SER A 60 -0.76 21.75 -29.50
N ILE A 61 -1.15 22.91 -28.96
CA ILE A 61 -1.93 23.94 -29.70
C ILE A 61 -1.27 24.35 -31.03
N ARG A 62 0.05 24.16 -31.20
CA ARG A 62 0.79 24.54 -32.42
C ARG A 62 0.54 23.60 -33.60
N ASN A 63 0.34 22.33 -33.34
CA ASN A 63 0.21 21.30 -34.38
C ASN A 63 -1.16 20.59 -34.41
N ALA A 64 -1.91 20.59 -33.27
CA ALA A 64 -3.23 19.95 -33.23
C ALA A 64 -4.40 20.89 -33.55
N SER A 65 -4.19 22.20 -33.56
CA SER A 65 -5.25 23.24 -33.75
C SER A 65 -6.46 23.08 -32.81
N ASP A 66 -6.23 22.49 -31.64
CA ASP A 66 -7.23 22.21 -30.61
C ASP A 66 -7.06 23.20 -29.45
N SER A 67 -8.07 24.03 -29.25
CA SER A 67 -8.06 25.08 -28.19
C SER A 67 -8.08 24.50 -26.79
N SER A 68 -8.36 23.21 -26.61
CA SER A 68 -8.36 22.55 -25.31
C SER A 68 -6.97 22.48 -24.66
N PHE A 69 -5.90 22.60 -25.44
CA PHE A 69 -4.53 22.67 -24.93
C PHE A 69 -4.22 23.95 -24.15
N VAL A 70 -5.08 24.96 -24.19
CA VAL A 70 -4.86 26.26 -23.53
C VAL A 70 -6.03 26.53 -22.57
N ALA A 71 -5.72 26.93 -21.35
CA ALA A 71 -6.72 27.38 -20.38
C ALA A 71 -7.47 28.63 -20.88
N ALA A 72 -8.69 28.84 -20.42
CA ALA A 72 -9.56 29.95 -20.84
C ALA A 72 -8.93 31.35 -20.63
N ASP A 73 -8.02 31.50 -19.66
CA ASP A 73 -7.29 32.74 -19.38
C ASP A 73 -6.05 32.93 -20.26
N GLY A 74 -5.68 31.92 -21.06
CA GLY A 74 -4.49 31.90 -21.91
C GLY A 74 -3.14 31.86 -21.18
N ARG A 75 -3.14 31.81 -19.83
CA ARG A 75 -1.94 31.85 -19.00
C ARG A 75 -1.37 30.47 -18.65
N THR A 76 -2.14 29.44 -18.90
CA THR A 76 -1.73 28.05 -18.71
C THR A 76 -1.97 27.29 -20.01
N THR A 77 -1.01 26.48 -20.40
CA THR A 77 -1.10 25.56 -21.52
C THR A 77 -0.50 24.23 -21.15
N PHE A 78 -0.86 23.19 -21.86
CA PHE A 78 -0.14 21.93 -21.80
C PHE A 78 0.16 21.40 -23.20
N PHE A 79 1.09 20.48 -23.26
CA PHE A 79 1.38 19.70 -24.46
C PHE A 79 1.72 18.27 -24.09
N LEU A 80 1.51 17.34 -25.00
CA LEU A 80 1.84 15.94 -24.82
C LEU A 80 3.18 15.64 -25.48
N VAL A 81 3.99 14.82 -24.83
CA VAL A 81 5.28 14.34 -25.32
C VAL A 81 5.16 12.84 -25.46
N ALA A 82 5.05 12.35 -26.69
CA ALA A 82 4.99 10.94 -27.00
C ALA A 82 6.38 10.31 -26.88
N LEU A 83 6.46 9.10 -26.30
CA LEU A 83 7.72 8.40 -26.09
C LEU A 83 7.93 7.32 -27.15
N SER A 84 9.20 7.10 -27.51
CA SER A 84 9.63 6.01 -28.38
C SER A 84 10.17 4.80 -27.62
N VAL A 85 10.24 4.90 -26.27
CA VAL A 85 10.72 3.85 -25.39
C VAL A 85 9.58 2.99 -24.86
N ALA A 86 9.90 1.79 -24.41
CA ALA A 86 8.90 0.94 -23.75
C ALA A 86 8.45 1.54 -22.41
N ALA A 87 7.26 1.16 -21.94
CA ALA A 87 6.70 1.64 -20.67
C ALA A 87 7.63 1.37 -19.46
N ALA A 88 8.44 0.32 -19.51
CA ALA A 88 9.39 -0.03 -18.45
C ALA A 88 10.59 0.94 -18.38
N ASP A 89 10.92 1.61 -19.49
CA ASP A 89 12.09 2.48 -19.62
C ASP A 89 11.65 3.98 -19.66
N ALA A 90 10.37 4.25 -19.52
CA ALA A 90 9.82 5.61 -19.64
C ALA A 90 10.29 6.54 -18.51
N ASP A 91 10.57 6.03 -17.34
CA ASP A 91 11.10 6.80 -16.20
C ASP A 91 12.53 7.30 -16.45
N ASP A 92 13.33 6.61 -17.27
CA ASP A 92 14.68 7.07 -17.65
C ASP A 92 14.65 8.36 -18.48
N VAL A 93 13.55 8.66 -19.17
CA VAL A 93 13.37 9.89 -19.96
C VAL A 93 12.97 11.09 -19.11
N VAL A 94 12.35 10.87 -17.94
CA VAL A 94 11.78 11.95 -17.09
C VAL A 94 12.86 12.94 -16.66
N VAL A 95 13.94 12.46 -16.06
CA VAL A 95 15.01 13.33 -15.50
C VAL A 95 15.70 14.11 -16.60
N PRO A 96 16.19 13.51 -17.72
CA PRO A 96 16.77 14.25 -18.83
C PRO A 96 15.84 15.32 -19.40
N LEU A 97 14.54 15.02 -19.52
CA LEU A 97 13.55 15.95 -20.04
C LEU A 97 13.33 17.15 -19.09
N ARG A 98 13.19 16.90 -17.79
CA ARG A 98 13.10 17.96 -16.76
C ARG A 98 14.31 18.87 -16.77
N GLU A 99 15.51 18.31 -16.79
CA GLU A 99 16.77 19.08 -16.87
C GLU A 99 16.88 19.89 -18.17
N ALA A 100 16.40 19.34 -19.29
CA ALA A 100 16.42 20.04 -20.56
C ALA A 100 15.44 21.23 -20.55
N PHE A 101 14.27 21.09 -19.96
CA PHE A 101 13.31 22.16 -19.80
C PHE A 101 13.83 23.23 -18.84
N GLU A 102 14.42 22.86 -17.71
CA GLU A 102 15.03 23.81 -16.78
C GLU A 102 16.16 24.62 -17.46
N ARG A 103 17.03 23.97 -18.25
CA ARG A 103 18.08 24.65 -19.03
C ARG A 103 17.48 25.61 -20.07
N THR A 104 16.37 25.25 -20.67
CA THR A 104 15.67 26.10 -21.65
C THR A 104 15.05 27.30 -20.94
N LEU A 105 14.35 27.09 -19.83
CA LEU A 105 13.70 28.15 -19.03
C LEU A 105 14.72 29.19 -18.51
N ARG A 106 15.93 28.76 -18.10
CA ARG A 106 17.02 29.66 -17.64
C ARG A 106 17.48 30.67 -18.68
N ARG A 107 17.17 30.47 -19.96
CA ARG A 107 17.52 31.40 -21.06
C ARG A 107 16.49 32.49 -21.27
N PHE A 108 15.33 32.40 -20.63
CA PHE A 108 14.26 33.36 -20.77
C PHE A 108 14.32 34.45 -19.69
N PRO A 109 13.95 35.70 -20.01
CA PRO A 109 13.76 36.74 -19.01
C PRO A 109 12.57 36.35 -18.13
N ASP A 110 12.59 36.81 -16.88
CA ASP A 110 11.51 36.59 -15.90
C ASP A 110 11.17 35.10 -15.67
N ARG A 111 12.22 34.26 -15.72
CA ARG A 111 12.10 32.80 -15.62
C ARG A 111 11.36 32.34 -14.37
N ASP A 112 11.46 33.08 -13.28
CA ASP A 112 10.86 32.75 -11.98
C ASP A 112 9.32 32.94 -11.99
N ASP A 113 8.80 33.65 -13.00
CA ASP A 113 7.35 33.83 -13.20
C ASP A 113 6.71 32.71 -14.05
N TYR A 114 7.54 31.81 -14.62
CA TYR A 114 7.08 30.67 -15.39
C TYR A 114 7.26 29.39 -14.62
N THR A 115 6.26 28.52 -14.70
CA THR A 115 6.30 27.16 -14.13
C THR A 115 6.14 26.14 -15.23
N VAL A 116 7.07 25.20 -15.33
CA VAL A 116 7.02 24.06 -16.28
C VAL A 116 7.03 22.79 -15.44
N GLN A 117 6.07 21.89 -15.69
CA GLN A 117 5.91 20.67 -14.90
C GLN A 117 5.71 19.48 -15.84
N VAL A 118 6.52 18.44 -15.67
CA VAL A 118 6.41 17.18 -16.41
C VAL A 118 5.60 16.19 -15.57
N THR A 119 4.46 15.76 -16.09
CA THR A 119 3.58 14.80 -15.43
C THR A 119 3.18 13.66 -16.40
N GLY A 120 2.53 12.66 -15.88
CA GLY A 120 2.18 11.43 -16.58
C GLY A 120 2.59 10.23 -15.75
N ARG A 121 2.21 9.02 -16.17
CA ARG A 121 2.37 7.81 -15.37
C ARG A 121 3.81 7.60 -14.89
N ALA A 122 4.78 7.55 -15.79
CA ALA A 122 6.17 7.29 -15.41
C ALA A 122 6.78 8.42 -14.56
N ALA A 123 6.41 9.69 -14.82
CA ALA A 123 6.84 10.82 -13.99
C ALA A 123 6.27 10.73 -12.56
N LEU A 124 5.00 10.34 -12.41
CA LEU A 124 4.37 10.12 -11.11
C LEU A 124 4.99 8.93 -10.37
N ASP A 125 5.24 7.83 -11.07
CA ASP A 125 5.87 6.64 -10.49
C ASP A 125 7.30 6.94 -10.00
N LEU A 126 8.08 7.70 -10.77
CA LEU A 126 9.41 8.15 -10.37
C LEU A 126 9.36 9.07 -9.12
N ASP A 127 8.43 10.03 -9.12
CA ASP A 127 8.26 10.93 -7.98
C ASP A 127 7.81 10.18 -6.72
N ILE A 128 6.90 9.20 -6.85
CA ILE A 128 6.49 8.32 -5.74
C ILE A 128 7.68 7.51 -5.21
N ARG A 129 8.51 6.94 -6.08
CA ARG A 129 9.74 6.21 -5.67
C ARG A 129 10.68 7.12 -4.90
N THR A 130 10.93 8.32 -5.40
CA THR A 130 11.82 9.30 -4.77
C THR A 130 11.29 9.73 -3.41
N VAL A 131 10.01 10.12 -3.34
CA VAL A 131 9.35 10.49 -2.07
C VAL A 131 9.32 9.32 -1.10
N SER A 132 9.07 8.10 -1.58
CA SER A 132 9.07 6.88 -0.78
C SER A 132 10.43 6.63 -0.10
N ALA A 133 11.52 6.75 -0.88
CA ALA A 133 12.88 6.58 -0.37
C ALA A 133 13.27 7.68 0.64
N GLU A 134 12.91 8.94 0.35
CA GLU A 134 13.12 10.06 1.27
C GLU A 134 12.32 9.91 2.57
N ASP A 135 11.06 9.49 2.48
CA ASP A 135 10.20 9.27 3.64
C ASP A 135 10.74 8.14 4.52
N ALA A 136 11.19 7.03 3.94
CA ALA A 136 11.83 5.95 4.68
C ALA A 136 13.02 6.48 5.49
N LYS A 137 13.96 7.17 4.84
CA LYS A 137 15.15 7.76 5.48
C LYS A 137 14.79 8.82 6.53
N ARG A 138 13.85 9.70 6.23
CA ARG A 138 13.40 10.76 7.14
C ARG A 138 12.72 10.17 8.38
N ASN A 139 11.90 9.15 8.20
CA ASN A 139 11.22 8.46 9.29
C ASN A 139 12.21 7.72 10.17
N GLU A 140 13.19 7.01 9.62
CA GLU A 140 14.26 6.38 10.40
C GLU A 140 14.99 7.36 11.30
N ILE A 141 15.43 8.51 10.74
CA ILE A 141 16.15 9.54 11.50
C ILE A 141 15.31 10.10 12.66
N LYS A 142 14.00 10.30 12.47
CA LYS A 142 13.09 10.81 13.51
C LYS A 142 12.72 9.76 14.54
N LEU A 143 12.55 8.52 14.09
CA LEU A 143 12.12 7.40 14.94
C LEU A 143 13.19 6.93 15.91
N ILE A 144 14.46 6.90 15.49
CA ILE A 144 15.58 6.45 16.33
C ILE A 144 15.59 7.14 17.70
N PRO A 145 15.58 8.49 17.81
CA PRO A 145 15.58 9.15 19.11
C PRO A 145 14.27 8.92 19.89
N ILE A 146 13.12 8.90 19.25
CA ILE A 146 11.83 8.66 19.91
C ILE A 146 11.81 7.24 20.49
N THR A 147 12.18 6.25 19.69
CA THR A 147 12.23 4.85 20.09
C THR A 147 13.28 4.64 21.19
N LEU A 148 14.43 5.30 21.10
CA LEU A 148 15.45 5.26 22.15
C LEU A 148 14.92 5.79 23.48
N VAL A 149 14.18 6.90 23.47
CA VAL A 149 13.54 7.45 24.69
C VAL A 149 12.54 6.45 25.27
N ILE A 150 11.68 5.87 24.44
CA ILE A 150 10.71 4.87 24.88
C ILE A 150 11.42 3.63 25.46
N LEU A 151 12.47 3.15 24.79
CA LEU A 151 13.28 2.02 25.29
C LEU A 151 14.00 2.33 26.61
N ILE A 152 14.52 3.55 26.76
CA ILE A 152 15.11 3.99 28.04
C ILE A 152 14.05 4.01 29.14
N LEU A 153 12.85 4.48 28.85
CA LEU A 153 11.74 4.47 29.82
C LEU A 153 11.33 3.03 30.16
N ALA A 154 11.29 2.13 29.16
CA ALA A 154 10.92 0.74 29.35
C ALA A 154 11.97 -0.06 30.14
N PHE A 155 13.25 0.11 29.83
CA PHE A 155 14.33 -0.64 30.48
C PHE A 155 14.93 0.06 31.71
N GLY A 156 14.80 1.37 31.79
CA GLY A 156 15.48 2.17 32.81
C GLY A 156 17.00 2.22 32.66
N ALA A 157 17.57 1.77 31.55
CA ALA A 157 19.00 1.69 31.29
C ALA A 157 19.34 2.00 29.84
N LEU A 158 20.37 2.81 29.61
CA LEU A 158 20.76 3.26 28.26
C LEU A 158 21.32 2.10 27.44
N VAL A 159 22.19 1.28 27.98
CA VAL A 159 22.80 0.16 27.25
C VAL A 159 21.73 -0.86 26.87
N ALA A 160 20.82 -1.21 27.78
CA ALA A 160 19.71 -2.09 27.50
C ALA A 160 18.77 -1.54 26.40
N ALA A 161 18.63 -0.21 26.28
CA ALA A 161 17.84 0.45 25.27
C ALA A 161 18.53 0.49 23.89
N LEU A 162 19.85 0.65 23.85
CA LEU A 162 20.61 0.71 22.58
C LEU A 162 20.67 -0.65 21.88
N ILE A 163 20.65 -1.75 22.58
CA ILE A 163 20.80 -3.10 22.00
C ILE A 163 19.64 -3.44 21.05
N PRO A 164 18.35 -3.33 21.43
CA PRO A 164 17.23 -3.58 20.53
C PRO A 164 17.25 -2.66 19.30
N LEU A 165 17.63 -1.41 19.48
CA LEU A 165 17.73 -0.45 18.38
C LEU A 165 18.83 -0.86 17.37
N LEU A 166 20.00 -1.27 17.88
CA LEU A 166 21.10 -1.78 17.05
C LEU A 166 20.65 -3.01 16.23
N VAL A 167 19.98 -3.96 16.87
CA VAL A 167 19.48 -5.17 16.21
C VAL A 167 18.45 -4.81 15.13
N GLY A 168 17.53 -3.87 15.40
CA GLY A 168 16.55 -3.41 14.44
C GLY A 168 17.20 -2.76 13.19
N VAL A 169 18.17 -1.86 13.41
CA VAL A 169 18.92 -1.23 12.29
C VAL A 169 19.72 -2.27 11.51
N MET A 170 20.36 -3.23 12.16
CA MET A 170 21.05 -4.33 11.49
C MET A 170 20.09 -5.21 10.68
N ALA A 171 18.91 -5.50 11.23
CA ALA A 171 17.89 -6.28 10.51
C ALA A 171 17.46 -5.59 9.21
N ILE A 172 17.21 -4.28 9.25
CA ILE A 172 16.91 -3.48 8.05
C ILE A 172 18.07 -3.54 7.06
N SER A 173 19.30 -3.24 7.50
CA SER A 173 20.46 -3.15 6.61
C SER A 173 20.76 -4.48 5.90
N ILE A 174 20.71 -5.60 6.63
CA ILE A 174 20.91 -6.94 6.07
C ILE A 174 19.76 -7.28 5.10
N THR A 175 18.52 -6.98 5.48
CA THR A 175 17.37 -7.23 4.61
C THR A 175 17.45 -6.45 3.32
N LEU A 176 17.80 -5.15 3.38
CA LEU A 176 17.98 -4.32 2.18
C LEU A 176 19.07 -4.87 1.26
N ALA A 177 20.18 -5.37 1.81
CA ALA A 177 21.22 -6.00 1.01
C ALA A 177 20.72 -7.27 0.32
N ILE A 178 19.98 -8.13 1.01
CA ILE A 178 19.40 -9.35 0.44
C ILE A 178 18.36 -9.02 -0.64
N ILE A 179 17.47 -8.07 -0.34
CA ILE A 179 16.41 -7.65 -1.29
C ILE A 179 17.02 -6.96 -2.51
N GLY A 180 18.15 -6.22 -2.36
CA GLY A 180 18.88 -5.66 -3.48
C GLY A 180 19.32 -6.73 -4.48
N VAL A 181 19.83 -7.86 -3.99
CA VAL A 181 20.20 -9.01 -4.85
C VAL A 181 18.96 -9.67 -5.48
N ILE A 182 17.87 -9.82 -4.72
CA ILE A 182 16.63 -10.41 -5.25
C ILE A 182 16.00 -9.50 -6.32
N ALA A 183 16.16 -8.19 -6.21
CA ALA A 183 15.63 -7.21 -7.15
C ALA A 183 16.26 -7.32 -8.56
N GLU A 184 17.44 -7.95 -8.71
CA GLU A 184 18.04 -8.23 -10.01
C GLU A 184 17.26 -9.29 -10.83
N VAL A 185 16.51 -10.16 -10.14
CA VAL A 185 15.78 -11.29 -10.75
C VAL A 185 14.26 -11.21 -10.62
N MET A 186 13.76 -10.32 -9.74
CA MET A 186 12.32 -10.16 -9.48
C MET A 186 11.97 -8.66 -9.37
N PRO A 187 10.97 -8.18 -10.13
CA PRO A 187 10.52 -6.80 -9.99
C PRO A 187 9.99 -6.54 -8.58
N MET A 188 10.41 -5.42 -8.00
CA MET A 188 10.05 -5.02 -6.63
C MET A 188 9.10 -3.83 -6.62
N SER A 189 8.10 -3.88 -5.76
CA SER A 189 7.20 -2.76 -5.52
C SER A 189 7.94 -1.58 -4.88
N VAL A 190 7.55 -0.37 -5.26
CA VAL A 190 8.01 0.90 -4.67
C VAL A 190 7.87 0.92 -3.14
N PHE A 191 6.90 0.20 -2.61
CA PHE A 191 6.58 0.18 -1.18
C PHE A 191 7.46 -0.76 -0.34
N VAL A 192 8.25 -1.63 -0.98
CA VAL A 192 9.09 -2.62 -0.29
C VAL A 192 10.06 -1.95 0.68
N LEU A 193 10.68 -0.84 0.29
CA LEU A 193 11.64 -0.11 1.12
C LEU A 193 11.02 0.36 2.44
N ASN A 194 9.85 0.99 2.36
CA ASN A 194 9.12 1.45 3.54
C ASN A 194 8.64 0.28 4.41
N MET A 195 8.20 -0.83 3.80
CA MET A 195 7.79 -2.03 4.53
C MET A 195 8.96 -2.65 5.30
N ILE A 196 10.15 -2.76 4.69
CA ILE A 196 11.36 -3.26 5.37
C ILE A 196 11.71 -2.38 6.55
N SER A 197 11.74 -1.05 6.38
CA SER A 197 12.06 -0.12 7.47
C SER A 197 11.03 -0.22 8.60
N MET A 198 9.75 -0.24 8.27
CA MET A 198 8.65 -0.28 9.25
C MET A 198 8.64 -1.60 10.03
N ILE A 199 8.70 -2.73 9.33
CA ILE A 199 8.63 -4.06 9.95
C ILE A 199 9.94 -4.40 10.64
N GLY A 200 11.09 -4.08 10.02
CA GLY A 200 12.42 -4.35 10.57
C GLY A 200 12.67 -3.62 11.88
N LEU A 201 12.29 -2.35 12.00
CA LEU A 201 12.32 -1.65 13.28
C LEU A 201 11.32 -2.23 14.27
N GLY A 202 10.05 -2.40 13.85
CA GLY A 202 8.99 -2.89 14.72
C GLY A 202 9.32 -4.26 15.31
N VAL A 203 9.51 -5.27 14.46
CA VAL A 203 9.74 -6.67 14.84
C VAL A 203 11.14 -6.88 15.42
N GLY A 204 12.18 -6.24 14.86
CA GLY A 204 13.55 -6.36 15.33
C GLY A 204 13.74 -5.85 16.74
N ILE A 205 13.15 -4.71 17.08
CA ILE A 205 13.17 -4.15 18.43
C ILE A 205 12.37 -5.03 19.39
N ASP A 206 11.21 -5.49 18.94
CA ASP A 206 10.28 -6.25 19.74
C ASP A 206 10.85 -7.60 20.20
N TYR A 207 11.39 -8.40 19.28
CA TYR A 207 12.06 -9.66 19.63
C TYR A 207 13.26 -9.44 20.54
N SER A 208 14.00 -8.36 20.29
CA SER A 208 15.13 -7.99 21.15
C SER A 208 14.68 -7.58 22.55
N LEU A 209 13.54 -6.89 22.68
CA LEU A 209 12.94 -6.53 23.98
C LEU A 209 12.66 -7.77 24.82
N LEU A 210 12.04 -8.80 24.23
CA LEU A 210 11.73 -10.06 24.92
C LEU A 210 13.01 -10.76 25.42
N VAL A 211 14.03 -10.85 24.56
CA VAL A 211 15.29 -11.52 24.90
C VAL A 211 16.05 -10.74 25.95
N VAL A 212 16.16 -9.40 25.84
CA VAL A 212 16.86 -8.55 26.84
C VAL A 212 16.16 -8.59 28.19
N THR A 213 14.83 -8.53 28.22
CA THR A 213 14.06 -8.61 29.46
C THR A 213 14.31 -9.94 30.18
N ARG A 214 14.24 -11.05 29.44
CA ARG A 214 14.47 -12.39 29.99
C ARG A 214 15.89 -12.56 30.48
N PHE A 215 16.88 -12.07 29.74
CA PHE A 215 18.28 -12.11 30.16
C PHE A 215 18.50 -11.37 31.47
N ARG A 216 17.89 -10.20 31.67
CA ARG A 216 17.94 -9.45 32.92
C ARG A 216 17.29 -10.19 34.09
N GLU A 217 16.18 -10.88 33.87
CA GLU A 217 15.53 -11.74 34.87
C GLU A 217 16.48 -12.84 35.32
N GLU A 218 17.16 -13.53 34.39
CA GLU A 218 18.08 -14.61 34.68
C GLU A 218 19.36 -14.11 35.40
N LEU A 219 19.89 -12.93 35.04
CA LEU A 219 20.97 -12.28 35.73
C LEU A 219 20.60 -11.91 37.19
N ASN A 220 19.38 -11.42 37.39
CA ASN A 220 18.86 -11.05 38.70
C ASN A 220 18.60 -12.27 39.61
N SER A 221 18.37 -13.45 39.00
CA SER A 221 18.29 -14.72 39.74
C SER A 221 19.64 -15.24 40.23
N GLY A 222 20.76 -14.54 39.91
CA GLY A 222 22.11 -14.86 40.35
C GLY A 222 22.96 -15.70 39.42
N LEU A 223 22.48 -15.99 38.17
CA LEU A 223 23.25 -16.73 37.19
C LEU A 223 24.40 -15.89 36.61
N ARG A 224 25.47 -16.58 36.19
CA ARG A 224 26.54 -15.95 35.41
C ARG A 224 26.04 -15.53 34.03
N ALA A 225 26.65 -14.50 33.41
CA ALA A 225 26.21 -13.94 32.14
C ALA A 225 26.09 -15.00 31.01
N SER A 226 27.06 -15.92 30.94
CA SER A 226 27.03 -17.02 29.95
C SER A 226 25.88 -18.01 30.19
N GLU A 227 25.65 -18.37 31.46
CA GLU A 227 24.55 -19.27 31.84
C GLU A 227 23.17 -18.61 31.62
N ALA A 228 23.07 -17.32 32.00
CA ALA A 228 21.88 -16.51 31.74
C ALA A 228 21.56 -16.39 30.25
N ALA A 229 22.56 -16.20 29.37
CA ALA A 229 22.39 -16.14 27.95
C ALA A 229 21.89 -17.48 27.38
N VAL A 230 22.46 -18.60 27.80
CA VAL A 230 21.99 -19.94 27.35
C VAL A 230 20.55 -20.18 27.81
N ARG A 231 20.22 -19.87 29.07
CA ARG A 231 18.86 -20.05 29.57
C ARG A 231 17.84 -19.14 28.91
N THR A 232 18.26 -17.91 28.59
CA THR A 232 17.46 -16.96 27.81
C THR A 232 17.18 -17.49 26.39
N PHE A 233 18.19 -18.06 25.71
CA PHE A 233 18.01 -18.68 24.40
C PHE A 233 17.00 -19.83 24.45
N LEU A 234 17.12 -20.72 25.43
CA LEU A 234 16.24 -21.88 25.60
C LEU A 234 14.78 -21.48 25.93
N THR A 235 14.55 -20.29 26.50
CA THR A 235 13.21 -19.79 26.88
C THR A 235 12.68 -18.73 25.92
N ALA A 236 13.24 -17.52 25.99
CA ALA A 236 12.80 -16.41 25.11
C ALA A 236 13.14 -16.64 23.65
N GLY A 237 14.29 -17.29 23.34
CA GLY A 237 14.64 -17.62 21.95
C GLY A 237 13.62 -18.58 21.32
N HIS A 238 13.13 -19.57 22.06
CA HIS A 238 12.06 -20.45 21.57
C HIS A 238 10.75 -19.70 21.34
N ALA A 239 10.41 -18.76 22.24
CA ALA A 239 9.24 -17.89 22.06
C ALA A 239 9.37 -17.03 20.79
N VAL A 240 10.55 -16.41 20.55
CA VAL A 240 10.83 -15.61 19.35
C VAL A 240 10.73 -16.45 18.08
N MET A 241 11.25 -17.69 18.07
CA MET A 241 11.14 -18.57 16.91
C MET A 241 9.68 -18.93 16.59
N THR A 242 8.89 -19.25 17.62
CA THR A 242 7.47 -19.57 17.46
C THR A 242 6.69 -18.35 16.97
N SER A 243 6.96 -17.18 17.54
CA SER A 243 6.42 -15.88 17.16
C SER A 243 6.77 -15.55 15.70
N GLY A 244 8.05 -15.62 15.35
CA GLY A 244 8.48 -15.39 13.97
C GLY A 244 7.79 -16.31 12.95
N ALA A 245 7.52 -17.56 13.34
CA ALA A 245 6.80 -18.50 12.46
C ALA A 245 5.36 -18.05 12.17
N THR A 246 4.65 -17.41 13.12
CA THR A 246 3.31 -16.87 12.88
C THR A 246 3.33 -15.70 11.90
N VAL A 247 4.32 -14.80 12.06
CA VAL A 247 4.48 -13.65 11.16
C VAL A 247 4.85 -14.12 9.74
N VAL A 248 5.69 -15.15 9.63
CA VAL A 248 6.04 -15.81 8.35
C VAL A 248 4.78 -16.31 7.63
N VAL A 249 3.81 -16.89 8.33
CA VAL A 249 2.54 -17.35 7.73
C VAL A 249 1.79 -16.19 7.08
N GLY A 250 1.70 -15.03 7.75
CA GLY A 250 1.05 -13.84 7.21
C GLY A 250 1.70 -13.35 5.91
N PHE A 251 3.04 -13.23 5.88
CA PHE A 251 3.76 -12.80 4.68
C PHE A 251 3.77 -13.85 3.58
N ALA A 252 3.87 -15.16 3.92
CA ALA A 252 3.81 -16.24 2.95
C ALA A 252 2.44 -16.29 2.24
N ALA A 253 1.36 -15.96 2.92
CA ALA A 253 0.04 -15.91 2.33
C ALA A 253 -0.07 -14.83 1.23
N LEU A 254 0.71 -13.73 1.30
CA LEU A 254 0.76 -12.71 0.26
C LEU A 254 1.35 -13.22 -1.07
N LEU A 255 2.17 -14.27 -1.03
CA LEU A 255 2.74 -14.90 -2.23
C LEU A 255 1.71 -15.64 -3.08
N LEU A 256 0.53 -15.95 -2.52
CA LEU A 256 -0.56 -16.63 -3.22
C LEU A 256 -1.30 -15.74 -4.21
N THR A 257 -1.09 -14.41 -4.15
CA THR A 257 -1.65 -13.49 -5.13
C THR A 257 -0.76 -13.43 -6.37
N PRO A 258 -1.32 -13.36 -7.58
CA PRO A 258 -0.54 -13.23 -8.81
C PRO A 258 -0.13 -11.77 -9.10
N LEU A 259 0.14 -10.97 -8.06
CA LEU A 259 0.42 -9.54 -8.15
C LEU A 259 1.83 -9.22 -7.63
N THR A 260 2.61 -8.51 -8.43
CA THR A 260 4.00 -8.16 -8.12
C THR A 260 4.11 -7.37 -6.81
N GLU A 261 3.18 -6.46 -6.55
CA GLU A 261 3.15 -5.62 -5.35
C GLU A 261 3.03 -6.47 -4.08
N THR A 262 2.09 -7.39 -4.04
CA THR A 262 1.87 -8.27 -2.88
C THR A 262 2.99 -9.28 -2.73
N GLN A 263 3.45 -9.88 -3.83
CA GLN A 263 4.54 -10.86 -3.80
C GLN A 263 5.85 -10.24 -3.32
N SER A 264 6.21 -9.06 -3.84
CA SER A 264 7.43 -8.36 -3.43
C SER A 264 7.40 -7.94 -1.95
N ILE A 265 6.26 -7.46 -1.46
CA ILE A 265 6.05 -7.15 -0.03
C ILE A 265 6.09 -8.43 0.80
N GLY A 266 5.49 -9.52 0.31
CA GLY A 266 5.54 -10.84 0.95
C GLY A 266 6.98 -11.35 1.11
N VAL A 267 7.77 -11.33 0.02
CA VAL A 267 9.19 -11.72 0.05
C VAL A 267 9.99 -10.83 1.01
N ALA A 268 9.83 -9.52 0.93
CA ALA A 268 10.52 -8.60 1.82
C ALA A 268 10.17 -8.84 3.30
N GLY A 269 8.89 -9.07 3.60
CA GLY A 269 8.42 -9.42 4.94
C GLY A 269 8.99 -10.73 5.45
N LEU A 270 9.04 -11.76 4.62
CA LEU A 270 9.67 -13.05 4.97
C LEU A 270 11.15 -12.88 5.30
N VAL A 271 11.90 -12.16 4.46
CA VAL A 271 13.33 -11.92 4.66
C VAL A 271 13.58 -11.12 5.95
N VAL A 272 12.87 -10.00 6.16
CA VAL A 272 13.07 -9.15 7.34
C VAL A 272 12.74 -9.87 8.64
N VAL A 273 11.69 -10.68 8.66
CA VAL A 273 11.34 -11.49 9.84
C VAL A 273 12.38 -12.59 10.10
N ALA A 274 12.80 -13.31 9.05
CA ALA A 274 13.83 -14.34 9.18
C ALA A 274 15.15 -13.77 9.69
N VAL A 275 15.59 -12.62 9.16
CA VAL A 275 16.79 -11.90 9.63
C VAL A 275 16.63 -11.45 11.07
N SER A 276 15.48 -10.88 11.45
CA SER A 276 15.20 -10.43 12.82
C SER A 276 15.24 -11.59 13.82
N VAL A 277 14.62 -12.72 13.49
CA VAL A 277 14.66 -13.93 14.33
C VAL A 277 16.09 -14.46 14.44
N LEU A 278 16.83 -14.53 13.32
CA LEU A 278 18.22 -14.99 13.32
C LEU A 278 19.09 -14.10 14.23
N LEU A 279 19.00 -12.78 14.11
CA LEU A 279 19.75 -11.85 14.95
C LEU A 279 19.37 -11.96 16.44
N ALA A 280 18.06 -12.07 16.73
CA ALA A 280 17.56 -12.19 18.11
C ALA A 280 17.96 -13.51 18.78
N THR A 281 18.15 -14.59 18.00
CA THR A 281 18.50 -15.92 18.53
C THR A 281 19.99 -16.24 18.49
N THR A 282 20.80 -15.53 17.72
CA THR A 282 22.25 -15.78 17.59
C THR A 282 23.09 -14.61 18.10
N LEU A 283 23.08 -13.48 17.40
CA LEU A 283 23.89 -12.32 17.73
C LEU A 283 23.55 -11.75 19.11
N LEU A 284 22.27 -11.59 19.39
CA LEU A 284 21.80 -10.93 20.60
C LEU A 284 22.20 -11.71 21.88
N PRO A 285 21.96 -13.03 22.03
CA PRO A 285 22.44 -13.77 23.17
C PRO A 285 23.97 -13.74 23.35
N ALA A 286 24.73 -13.77 22.24
CA ALA A 286 26.18 -13.65 22.27
C ALA A 286 26.63 -12.28 22.79
N LEU A 287 26.00 -11.19 22.29
CA LEU A 287 26.28 -9.84 22.77
C LEU A 287 25.94 -9.65 24.24
N LEU A 288 24.80 -10.20 24.68
CA LEU A 288 24.37 -10.16 26.09
C LEU A 288 25.32 -10.94 27.01
N ALA A 289 25.84 -12.10 26.58
CA ALA A 289 26.83 -12.87 27.33
C ALA A 289 28.13 -12.07 27.54
N VAL A 290 28.57 -11.28 26.56
CA VAL A 290 29.76 -10.42 26.64
C VAL A 290 29.51 -9.22 27.57
N LEU A 291 28.35 -8.55 27.41
CA LEU A 291 28.02 -7.35 28.19
C LEU A 291 27.72 -7.66 29.66
N GLY A 292 27.10 -8.78 29.96
CA GLY A 292 26.73 -9.19 31.29
C GLY A 292 26.01 -8.08 32.09
N ARG A 293 26.46 -7.78 33.30
CA ARG A 293 25.85 -6.72 34.14
C ARG A 293 26.06 -5.29 33.65
N GLN A 294 26.87 -5.05 32.61
CA GLN A 294 27.04 -3.71 32.04
C GLN A 294 25.77 -3.25 31.32
N ILE A 295 24.84 -4.16 31.02
CA ILE A 295 23.55 -3.86 30.38
C ILE A 295 22.71 -2.86 31.20
N ASP A 296 22.86 -2.82 32.52
CA ASP A 296 22.09 -1.93 33.43
C ASP A 296 22.72 -0.54 33.62
N ARG A 297 23.78 -0.19 32.88
CA ARG A 297 24.40 1.14 32.98
C ARG A 297 23.61 2.21 32.24
N PRO A 298 23.54 3.43 32.79
CA PRO A 298 23.97 3.87 34.10
C PRO A 298 22.93 3.52 35.19
N ASN A 299 23.38 2.98 36.33
CA ASN A 299 22.52 2.47 37.40
C ASN A 299 21.62 3.54 38.05
N TRP A 300 22.04 4.81 38.05
CA TRP A 300 21.24 5.92 38.61
C TRP A 300 19.94 6.15 37.83
N LEU A 301 19.93 5.88 36.56
CA LEU A 301 18.77 6.03 35.67
C LEU A 301 17.71 4.96 36.00
N ALA A 302 18.15 3.72 36.19
CA ALA A 302 17.28 2.61 36.57
C ALA A 302 16.58 2.89 37.92
N ALA A 303 17.31 3.45 38.91
CA ALA A 303 16.73 3.79 40.20
C ALA A 303 15.66 4.90 40.14
N ARG A 304 15.77 5.88 39.23
CA ARG A 304 14.78 6.95 39.03
C ARG A 304 13.57 6.54 38.23
N LEU A 305 13.73 5.68 37.22
CA LEU A 305 12.68 5.23 36.32
C LEU A 305 11.95 3.96 36.78
N SER A 306 12.34 3.38 37.90
CA SER A 306 11.77 2.15 38.48
C SER A 306 10.26 2.22 38.83
N TRP A 307 9.66 3.43 38.75
CA TRP A 307 8.21 3.61 38.97
C TRP A 307 7.34 2.87 37.97
N TYR A 308 7.83 2.67 36.74
CA TYR A 308 7.13 1.97 35.69
C TYR A 308 7.05 0.44 35.91
N HIS A 309 8.02 -0.12 36.64
CA HIS A 309 8.09 -1.54 36.97
C HIS A 309 7.34 -1.90 38.27
N ARG A 310 6.32 -1.12 38.66
CA ARG A 310 5.55 -1.42 39.88
C ARG A 310 4.56 -2.57 39.60
N PRO A 311 4.85 -3.82 39.99
CA PRO A 311 3.97 -4.98 39.78
C PRO A 311 2.60 -4.78 40.41
N HIS A 312 2.52 -3.91 41.43
CA HIS A 312 1.30 -3.60 42.17
C HIS A 312 0.17 -2.96 41.35
N ILE A 313 0.48 -2.22 40.28
CA ILE A 313 -0.54 -1.60 39.41
C ILE A 313 -1.24 -2.69 38.60
N TRP A 314 -0.47 -3.57 37.96
CA TRP A 314 -0.97 -4.66 37.15
C TRP A 314 -1.70 -5.72 37.96
N GLU A 315 -1.23 -5.98 39.20
CA GLU A 315 -1.91 -6.87 40.14
C GLU A 315 -3.28 -6.32 40.58
N LYS A 316 -3.38 -5.00 40.85
CA LYS A 316 -4.68 -4.34 41.12
C LYS A 316 -5.60 -4.44 39.94
N TRP A 317 -5.11 -4.20 38.72
CA TRP A 317 -5.86 -4.33 37.51
C TRP A 317 -6.39 -5.75 37.31
N ALA A 318 -5.52 -6.75 37.40
CA ALA A 318 -5.89 -8.15 37.25
C ALA A 318 -6.93 -8.58 38.33
N ARG A 319 -6.81 -8.09 39.55
CA ARG A 319 -7.83 -8.31 40.61
C ARG A 319 -9.17 -7.66 40.30
N SER A 320 -9.16 -6.43 39.80
CA SER A 320 -10.39 -5.72 39.41
C SER A 320 -11.14 -6.47 38.32
N LEU A 321 -10.42 -6.92 37.30
CA LEU A 321 -10.98 -7.69 36.17
C LEU A 321 -11.57 -9.02 36.66
N SER A 322 -10.87 -9.70 37.58
CA SER A 322 -11.31 -10.98 38.13
C SER A 322 -12.58 -10.88 38.97
N ARG A 323 -12.87 -9.69 39.53
CA ARG A 323 -14.11 -9.47 40.29
C ARG A 323 -15.35 -9.34 39.42
N HIS A 324 -15.21 -8.81 38.19
CA HIS A 324 -16.33 -8.52 37.30
C HIS A 324 -16.05 -8.94 35.85
N PRO A 325 -15.73 -10.22 35.57
CA PRO A 325 -15.29 -10.65 34.24
C PRO A 325 -16.37 -10.47 33.17
N TYR A 326 -17.64 -10.70 33.48
CA TYR A 326 -18.77 -10.49 32.53
C TYR A 326 -18.94 -9.03 32.13
N ARG A 327 -18.82 -8.10 33.09
CA ARG A 327 -18.94 -6.65 32.78
C ARG A 327 -17.76 -6.19 31.93
N ALA A 328 -16.55 -6.64 32.24
CA ALA A 328 -15.36 -6.29 31.48
C ALA A 328 -15.42 -6.87 30.06
N ALA A 329 -15.84 -8.12 29.90
CA ALA A 329 -16.04 -8.73 28.59
C ALA A 329 -17.12 -7.99 27.79
N ALA A 330 -18.26 -7.66 28.40
CA ALA A 330 -19.35 -6.94 27.73
C ALA A 330 -18.92 -5.54 27.28
N LEU A 331 -18.25 -4.76 28.15
CA LEU A 331 -17.77 -3.40 27.80
C LEU A 331 -16.68 -3.44 26.73
N GLY A 332 -15.75 -4.38 26.83
CA GLY A 332 -14.70 -4.55 25.82
C GLY A 332 -15.27 -4.95 24.46
N THR A 333 -16.19 -5.92 24.45
CA THR A 333 -16.87 -6.35 23.19
C THR A 333 -17.71 -5.23 22.60
N LEU A 334 -18.45 -4.48 23.43
CA LEU A 334 -19.24 -3.34 22.96
C LEU A 334 -18.33 -2.25 22.36
N GLY A 335 -17.20 -1.94 23.02
CA GLY A 335 -16.24 -0.96 22.52
C GLY A 335 -15.68 -1.36 21.14
N ILE A 336 -15.24 -2.61 20.99
CA ILE A 336 -14.74 -3.13 19.71
C ILE A 336 -15.85 -3.16 18.66
N ALA A 337 -17.08 -3.59 19.01
CA ALA A 337 -18.22 -3.62 18.09
C ALA A 337 -18.57 -2.23 17.56
N LEU A 338 -18.58 -1.21 18.42
CA LEU A 338 -18.81 0.18 18.00
C LEU A 338 -17.74 0.69 17.05
N LEU A 339 -16.47 0.35 17.30
CA LEU A 339 -15.36 0.72 16.42
C LEU A 339 -15.39 -0.04 15.08
N THR A 340 -16.03 -1.21 15.04
CA THR A 340 -16.18 -2.01 13.82
C THR A 340 -17.30 -1.48 12.90
N LEU A 341 -18.33 -0.80 13.44
CA LEU A 341 -19.46 -0.34 12.64
C LEU A 341 -19.10 0.43 11.35
N PRO A 342 -18.15 1.38 11.37
CA PRO A 342 -17.76 2.09 10.15
C PRO A 342 -17.17 1.17 9.08
N ALA A 343 -16.53 0.04 9.45
CA ALA A 343 -15.98 -0.91 8.50
C ALA A 343 -17.05 -1.54 7.58
N LEU A 344 -18.32 -1.56 7.99
CA LEU A 344 -19.43 -2.04 7.15
C LEU A 344 -19.61 -1.21 5.88
N ASN A 345 -19.13 0.04 5.88
CA ASN A 345 -19.18 0.95 4.74
C ASN A 345 -17.81 1.09 4.05
N LEU A 346 -16.89 0.15 4.26
CA LEU A 346 -15.58 0.16 3.63
C LEU A 346 -15.73 0.11 2.11
N LYS A 347 -15.29 1.17 1.44
CA LYS A 347 -15.15 1.23 -0.01
C LYS A 347 -13.71 1.00 -0.38
N VAL A 348 -13.49 0.04 -1.24
CA VAL A 348 -12.16 -0.35 -1.71
C VAL A 348 -12.00 0.11 -3.15
N GLY A 349 -10.89 0.78 -3.47
CA GLY A 349 -10.64 1.30 -4.81
C GLY A 349 -9.40 2.18 -4.86
N LEU A 350 -9.29 2.97 -5.92
CA LEU A 350 -8.29 4.04 -6.00
C LEU A 350 -8.84 5.29 -5.30
N PRO A 351 -8.14 5.80 -4.27
CA PRO A 351 -8.54 7.05 -3.64
C PRO A 351 -8.53 8.22 -4.63
N SER A 352 -9.54 9.05 -4.59
CA SER A 352 -9.70 10.14 -5.56
C SER A 352 -8.86 11.37 -5.23
N ARG A 353 -8.53 11.55 -3.97
CA ARG A 353 -7.76 12.71 -3.47
C ARG A 353 -6.50 12.24 -2.78
N HIS A 354 -5.45 13.06 -2.89
CA HIS A 354 -4.15 12.82 -2.25
C HIS A 354 -3.47 11.50 -2.68
N TRP A 355 -3.96 10.88 -3.77
CA TRP A 355 -3.33 9.67 -4.31
C TRP A 355 -1.92 9.96 -4.81
N TRP A 356 -1.77 11.08 -5.50
CA TRP A 356 -0.47 11.58 -5.96
C TRP A 356 0.12 12.56 -4.94
N PRO A 357 1.44 12.53 -4.69
CA PRO A 357 2.09 13.51 -3.81
C PRO A 357 2.06 14.91 -4.46
N GLU A 358 1.13 15.76 -4.07
CA GLU A 358 0.91 17.12 -4.63
C GLU A 358 2.15 18.03 -4.54
N GLN A 359 3.09 17.70 -3.65
CA GLN A 359 4.32 18.47 -3.43
C GLN A 359 5.42 18.15 -4.46
N THR A 360 5.22 17.13 -5.31
CA THR A 360 6.15 16.77 -6.37
C THR A 360 5.84 17.51 -7.65
N GLU A 361 6.80 17.57 -8.57
CA GLU A 361 6.60 18.21 -9.87
C GLU A 361 5.47 17.54 -10.67
N ALA A 362 5.49 16.20 -10.76
CA ALA A 362 4.46 15.49 -11.48
C ALA A 362 3.08 15.62 -10.82
N GLY A 363 3.00 15.58 -9.49
CA GLY A 363 1.75 15.80 -8.75
C GLY A 363 1.19 17.21 -8.94
N ALA A 364 2.03 18.23 -8.91
CA ALA A 364 1.63 19.61 -9.21
C ALA A 364 1.17 19.79 -10.66
N GLY A 365 1.80 19.06 -11.62
CA GLY A 365 1.35 19.01 -13.01
C GLY A 365 -0.05 18.43 -13.16
N VAL A 366 -0.36 17.33 -12.42
CA VAL A 366 -1.74 16.79 -12.38
C VAL A 366 -2.72 17.84 -11.87
N ALA A 367 -2.41 18.49 -10.74
CA ALA A 367 -3.27 19.52 -10.16
C ALA A 367 -3.50 20.70 -11.14
N THR A 368 -2.50 21.08 -11.92
CA THR A 368 -2.64 22.08 -12.97
C THR A 368 -3.58 21.63 -14.07
N LEU A 369 -3.49 20.38 -14.53
CA LEU A 369 -4.40 19.81 -15.53
C LEU A 369 -5.84 19.67 -14.99
N GLU A 370 -6.01 19.32 -13.70
CA GLU A 370 -7.32 19.31 -13.04
C GLU A 370 -7.96 20.71 -13.04
N GLN A 371 -7.18 21.76 -12.73
CA GLN A 371 -7.66 23.13 -12.78
C GLN A 371 -8.05 23.59 -14.20
N MET A 372 -7.36 23.08 -15.21
CA MET A 372 -7.70 23.32 -16.62
C MET A 372 -8.91 22.49 -17.10
N GLY A 373 -9.35 21.53 -16.30
CA GLY A 373 -10.35 20.57 -16.69
C GLY A 373 -9.84 19.53 -17.67
N MET A 374 -8.56 19.16 -17.66
CA MET A 374 -7.88 18.31 -18.66
C MET A 374 -7.23 17.06 -18.07
N SER A 375 -7.47 16.73 -16.81
CA SER A 375 -6.87 15.56 -16.15
C SER A 375 -7.29 14.22 -16.77
N GLY A 376 -8.47 14.15 -17.36
CA GLY A 376 -8.98 12.96 -18.05
C GLY A 376 -8.10 12.49 -19.22
N TYR A 377 -7.31 13.39 -19.83
CA TYR A 377 -6.37 13.02 -20.88
C TYR A 377 -5.18 12.20 -20.40
N LEU A 378 -4.84 12.27 -19.11
CA LEU A 378 -3.75 11.48 -18.54
C LEU A 378 -4.07 9.99 -18.42
N GLN A 379 -5.35 9.65 -18.31
CA GLN A 379 -5.79 8.31 -17.97
C GLN A 379 -7.03 7.89 -18.80
N PRO A 380 -6.96 7.89 -20.14
CA PRO A 380 -8.07 7.45 -20.97
C PRO A 380 -8.41 5.98 -20.71
N VAL A 381 -9.69 5.63 -20.78
CA VAL A 381 -10.10 4.24 -20.87
C VAL A 381 -9.96 3.82 -22.32
N ARG A 382 -9.12 2.83 -22.59
CA ARG A 382 -8.74 2.41 -23.95
C ARG A 382 -9.47 1.14 -24.34
N LEU A 383 -10.15 1.16 -25.46
CA LEU A 383 -10.79 -0.01 -26.04
C LEU A 383 -10.02 -0.43 -27.30
N ILE A 384 -9.52 -1.66 -27.31
CA ILE A 384 -8.96 -2.27 -28.51
C ILE A 384 -10.02 -3.19 -29.09
N ILE A 385 -10.44 -2.89 -30.30
CA ILE A 385 -11.46 -3.64 -31.03
C ILE A 385 -10.78 -4.43 -32.15
N GLU A 386 -10.79 -5.74 -32.05
CA GLU A 386 -10.25 -6.69 -33.02
C GLU A 386 -11.41 -7.28 -33.82
N PHE A 387 -11.40 -7.05 -35.11
CA PHE A 387 -12.43 -7.56 -36.04
C PHE A 387 -12.07 -8.97 -36.53
N PRO A 388 -13.06 -9.80 -36.93
CA PRO A 388 -12.82 -11.11 -37.49
C PRO A 388 -11.89 -11.09 -38.70
N GLU A 389 -11.18 -12.20 -38.94
CA GLU A 389 -10.30 -12.35 -40.10
C GLU A 389 -11.03 -11.98 -41.42
N GLY A 390 -10.37 -11.16 -42.22
CA GLY A 390 -10.91 -10.68 -43.48
C GLY A 390 -11.84 -9.44 -43.36
N THR A 391 -12.10 -8.96 -42.15
CA THR A 391 -12.89 -7.73 -41.92
C THR A 391 -11.95 -6.57 -41.52
N SER A 392 -11.88 -5.54 -42.37
CA SER A 392 -11.13 -4.32 -42.03
C SER A 392 -11.90 -3.48 -41.00
N ALA A 393 -11.17 -2.89 -40.04
CA ALA A 393 -11.70 -1.90 -39.10
C ALA A 393 -12.28 -0.65 -39.79
N THR A 394 -11.89 -0.40 -41.04
CA THR A 394 -12.39 0.70 -41.87
C THR A 394 -13.58 0.29 -42.73
N SER A 395 -14.05 -0.97 -42.69
CA SER A 395 -15.24 -1.40 -43.43
C SER A 395 -16.50 -0.68 -42.95
N ALA A 396 -17.48 -0.49 -43.84
CA ALA A 396 -18.73 0.20 -43.51
C ALA A 396 -19.50 -0.46 -42.34
N THR A 397 -19.37 -1.76 -42.18
CA THR A 397 -19.99 -2.49 -41.06
C THR A 397 -19.24 -2.22 -39.74
N ALA A 398 -17.90 -2.26 -39.74
CA ALA A 398 -17.07 -1.93 -38.61
C ALA A 398 -17.32 -0.47 -38.18
N LEU A 399 -17.28 0.49 -39.10
CA LEU A 399 -17.53 1.92 -38.82
C LEU A 399 -18.90 2.15 -38.17
N ARG A 400 -19.95 1.43 -38.63
CA ARG A 400 -21.28 1.50 -38.01
C ARG A 400 -21.29 0.93 -36.60
N GLY A 401 -20.55 -0.14 -36.34
CA GLY A 401 -20.39 -0.70 -35.03
C GLY A 401 -19.67 0.25 -34.09
N LEU A 402 -18.53 0.81 -34.53
CA LEU A 402 -17.76 1.79 -33.76
C LEU A 402 -18.58 3.04 -33.45
N ARG A 403 -19.37 3.55 -34.39
CA ARG A 403 -20.25 4.72 -34.17
C ARG A 403 -21.28 4.43 -33.09
N ARG A 404 -21.94 3.27 -33.14
CA ARG A 404 -22.94 2.90 -32.14
C ARG A 404 -22.30 2.75 -30.73
N LEU A 405 -21.11 2.16 -30.67
CA LEU A 405 -20.35 2.07 -29.40
C LEU A 405 -19.99 3.47 -28.91
N SER A 406 -19.46 4.33 -29.76
CA SER A 406 -19.15 5.72 -29.43
C SER A 406 -20.37 6.48 -28.92
N ASP A 407 -21.52 6.38 -29.64
CA ASP A 407 -22.77 7.07 -29.25
C ASP A 407 -23.31 6.54 -27.91
N SER A 408 -23.23 5.23 -27.66
CA SER A 408 -23.61 4.62 -26.37
C SER A 408 -22.75 5.14 -25.25
N LEU A 409 -21.43 5.14 -25.40
CA LEU A 409 -20.49 5.61 -24.39
C LEU A 409 -20.60 7.13 -24.16
N ARG A 410 -20.84 7.91 -25.19
CA ARG A 410 -21.02 9.36 -25.11
C ARG A 410 -22.28 9.78 -24.37
N SER A 411 -23.28 8.89 -24.25
CA SER A 411 -24.49 9.15 -23.46
C SER A 411 -24.21 9.18 -21.95
N ASP A 412 -23.09 8.67 -21.48
CA ASP A 412 -22.67 8.71 -20.09
C ASP A 412 -22.12 10.09 -19.74
N PRO A 413 -22.71 10.81 -18.76
CA PRO A 413 -22.27 12.16 -18.37
C PRO A 413 -20.83 12.22 -17.81
N ARG A 414 -20.25 11.07 -17.44
CA ARG A 414 -18.86 10.95 -16.98
C ARG A 414 -17.87 10.95 -18.14
N VAL A 415 -18.34 10.73 -19.38
CA VAL A 415 -17.53 10.76 -20.61
C VAL A 415 -17.53 12.17 -21.17
N ARG A 416 -16.34 12.75 -21.33
CA ARG A 416 -16.14 14.06 -21.92
C ARG A 416 -16.01 14.00 -23.44
N GLU A 417 -15.16 13.09 -23.92
CA GLU A 417 -14.77 12.99 -25.32
C GLU A 417 -14.45 11.54 -25.67
N ILE A 418 -14.71 11.17 -26.90
CA ILE A 418 -14.29 9.87 -27.46
C ILE A 418 -13.44 10.15 -28.69
N ARG A 419 -12.31 9.48 -28.79
CA ARG A 419 -11.40 9.52 -29.94
C ARG A 419 -11.35 8.14 -30.59
N SER A 420 -11.79 8.06 -31.84
CA SER A 420 -11.79 6.82 -32.61
C SER A 420 -11.81 7.13 -34.10
N LEU A 421 -11.74 6.09 -34.95
CA LEU A 421 -11.83 6.23 -36.39
C LEU A 421 -13.11 6.94 -36.87
N VAL A 422 -14.15 6.98 -36.05
CA VAL A 422 -15.46 7.61 -36.37
C VAL A 422 -15.71 8.93 -35.63
N ASP A 423 -14.71 9.43 -34.90
CA ASP A 423 -14.80 10.65 -34.07
C ASP A 423 -13.73 11.68 -34.41
N LEU A 424 -13.15 11.62 -35.63
CA LEU A 424 -12.13 12.55 -36.11
C LEU A 424 -12.61 14.01 -36.17
N SER A 425 -13.87 14.18 -36.58
CA SER A 425 -14.47 15.52 -36.72
C SER A 425 -15.92 15.50 -36.26
N PRO A 426 -16.37 16.46 -35.45
CA PRO A 426 -17.77 16.55 -35.04
C PRO A 426 -18.72 16.66 -36.22
N GLY A 427 -19.81 15.91 -36.19
CA GLY A 427 -20.86 15.99 -37.20
C GLY A 427 -20.60 15.23 -38.51
N THR A 428 -19.43 14.60 -38.69
CA THR A 428 -19.12 13.80 -39.88
C THR A 428 -19.95 12.51 -39.90
N SER A 429 -20.59 12.25 -41.02
CA SER A 429 -21.43 11.07 -41.21
C SER A 429 -20.61 9.78 -41.44
N ILE A 430 -21.22 8.61 -41.17
CA ILE A 430 -20.58 7.32 -41.47
C ILE A 430 -20.26 7.16 -42.96
N LEU A 431 -21.09 7.73 -43.82
CA LEU A 431 -20.86 7.73 -45.27
C LEU A 431 -19.58 8.48 -45.65
N GLU A 432 -19.36 9.64 -45.06
CA GLU A 432 -18.13 10.43 -45.27
C GLU A 432 -16.90 9.69 -44.74
N TYR A 433 -16.97 9.05 -43.56
CA TYR A 433 -15.89 8.21 -43.07
C TYR A 433 -15.66 6.98 -43.96
N SER A 434 -16.72 6.33 -44.46
CA SER A 434 -16.59 5.20 -45.38
C SER A 434 -15.92 5.64 -46.69
N PHE A 435 -16.22 6.86 -47.16
CA PHE A 435 -15.56 7.45 -48.34
C PHE A 435 -14.11 7.78 -48.09
N LEU A 436 -13.80 8.42 -46.93
CA LEU A 436 -12.44 8.75 -46.52
C LEU A 436 -11.54 7.48 -46.46
N TYR A 437 -12.03 6.41 -45.88
CA TYR A 437 -11.28 5.17 -45.69
C TYR A 437 -11.36 4.22 -46.91
N SER A 438 -12.18 4.51 -47.93
CA SER A 438 -12.17 3.73 -49.18
C SER A 438 -10.89 3.92 -49.99
N GLU A 439 -10.17 5.04 -49.73
CA GLU A 439 -8.86 5.33 -50.30
C GLU A 439 -7.82 5.41 -49.17
N PRO A 440 -7.27 4.26 -48.69
CA PRO A 440 -6.39 4.23 -47.52
C PRO A 440 -5.16 5.14 -47.60
N ASP A 441 -4.59 5.27 -48.81
CA ASP A 441 -3.40 6.12 -49.04
C ASP A 441 -3.74 7.61 -48.90
N THR A 442 -4.91 8.02 -49.39
CA THR A 442 -5.41 9.40 -49.26
C THR A 442 -5.75 9.73 -47.83
N ALA A 443 -6.39 8.80 -47.12
CA ALA A 443 -6.70 8.95 -45.70
C ALA A 443 -5.42 9.06 -44.86
N ARG A 444 -4.42 8.21 -45.12
CA ARG A 444 -3.14 8.22 -44.45
C ARG A 444 -2.30 9.46 -44.75
N ALA A 445 -2.36 9.96 -45.98
CA ALA A 445 -1.72 11.22 -46.37
C ALA A 445 -2.34 12.44 -45.66
N ARG A 446 -3.64 12.38 -45.34
CA ARG A 446 -4.38 13.48 -44.71
C ARG A 446 -4.28 13.45 -43.18
N TYR A 447 -4.21 12.25 -42.56
CA TYR A 447 -4.19 12.04 -41.11
C TYR A 447 -3.16 10.99 -40.73
N PRO A 448 -1.85 11.17 -41.04
CA PRO A 448 -0.86 10.13 -40.87
C PRO A 448 -0.71 9.71 -39.41
N ASP A 449 -0.47 10.66 -38.50
CA ASP A 449 -0.20 10.41 -37.09
C ASP A 449 -1.43 9.79 -36.39
N PHE A 450 -2.63 10.20 -36.77
CA PHE A 450 -3.85 9.66 -36.19
C PHE A 450 -4.08 8.20 -36.60
N LEU A 451 -3.97 7.90 -37.92
CA LEU A 451 -4.18 6.54 -38.40
C LEU A 451 -3.10 5.57 -37.89
N ASP A 452 -1.86 6.02 -37.82
CA ASP A 452 -0.78 5.23 -37.25
C ASP A 452 -0.98 4.91 -35.77
N ALA A 453 -1.72 5.75 -35.02
CA ALA A 453 -2.05 5.57 -33.63
C ALA A 453 -3.34 4.76 -33.39
N TYR A 454 -4.36 4.96 -34.21
CA TYR A 454 -5.71 4.42 -34.00
C TYR A 454 -6.08 3.23 -34.88
N LEU A 455 -5.28 2.92 -35.90
CA LEU A 455 -5.49 1.78 -36.81
C LEU A 455 -4.25 0.88 -36.77
N ALA A 456 -4.43 -0.38 -36.47
CA ALA A 456 -3.37 -1.36 -36.52
C ALA A 456 -2.77 -1.52 -37.91
N VAL A 457 -1.51 -1.99 -37.98
CA VAL A 457 -0.76 -2.15 -39.27
C VAL A 457 -1.48 -3.08 -40.24
N ASP A 458 -2.12 -4.13 -39.72
CA ASP A 458 -2.89 -5.10 -40.51
C ASP A 458 -4.31 -4.64 -40.89
N GLY A 459 -4.72 -3.48 -40.36
CA GLY A 459 -6.06 -2.92 -40.61
C GLY A 459 -7.21 -3.69 -39.95
N GLN A 460 -6.93 -4.72 -39.14
CA GLN A 460 -7.96 -5.55 -38.49
C GLN A 460 -8.32 -5.08 -37.08
N MET A 461 -7.50 -4.22 -36.48
CA MET A 461 -7.74 -3.69 -35.13
C MET A 461 -7.81 -2.17 -35.13
N THR A 462 -8.60 -1.64 -34.19
CA THR A 462 -8.67 -0.20 -33.98
C THR A 462 -8.66 0.12 -32.48
N LEU A 463 -8.12 1.30 -32.16
CA LEU A 463 -8.17 1.90 -30.85
C LEU A 463 -9.35 2.85 -30.73
N MET A 464 -10.00 2.88 -29.57
CA MET A 464 -10.97 3.91 -29.17
C MET A 464 -10.58 4.38 -27.75
N ASP A 465 -10.24 5.65 -27.62
CA ASP A 465 -9.96 6.27 -26.33
C ASP A 465 -11.21 6.98 -25.80
N VAL A 466 -11.62 6.63 -24.58
CA VAL A 466 -12.71 7.28 -23.85
C VAL A 466 -12.08 8.17 -22.79
N ILE A 467 -12.19 9.48 -23.00
CA ILE A 467 -11.64 10.51 -22.12
C ILE A 467 -12.74 10.91 -21.14
N LEU A 468 -12.45 10.75 -19.86
CA LEU A 468 -13.41 11.03 -18.80
C LEU A 468 -13.43 12.51 -18.42
N SER A 469 -14.55 12.95 -17.86
CA SER A 469 -14.69 14.30 -17.32
C SER A 469 -13.85 14.47 -16.07
N ASP A 470 -13.28 15.66 -15.85
CA ASP A 470 -12.48 15.99 -14.66
C ASP A 470 -13.26 15.97 -13.34
N THR A 471 -14.57 16.02 -13.40
CA THR A 471 -15.43 15.78 -12.23
C THR A 471 -15.53 14.32 -11.85
N THR A 472 -14.99 13.42 -12.67
CA THR A 472 -15.00 11.99 -12.45
C THR A 472 -13.82 11.59 -11.58
N SER A 473 -14.12 11.16 -10.36
CA SER A 473 -13.09 10.67 -9.43
C SER A 473 -12.45 9.38 -9.94
N LEU A 474 -11.23 9.05 -9.50
CA LEU A 474 -10.57 7.78 -9.85
C LEU A 474 -11.44 6.57 -9.50
N THR A 475 -12.12 6.60 -8.35
CA THR A 475 -13.05 5.55 -7.94
C THR A 475 -14.22 5.43 -8.92
N THR A 476 -14.80 6.57 -9.33
CA THR A 476 -15.89 6.61 -10.32
C THR A 476 -15.42 6.19 -11.71
N SER A 477 -14.17 6.49 -12.08
CA SER A 477 -13.56 6.02 -13.33
C SER A 477 -13.46 4.49 -13.39
N MET A 478 -13.22 3.82 -12.26
CA MET A 478 -13.28 2.36 -12.17
C MET A 478 -14.68 1.82 -12.44
N ASP A 479 -15.73 2.54 -12.01
CA ASP A 479 -17.12 2.16 -12.33
C ASP A 479 -17.42 2.32 -13.80
N VAL A 480 -16.91 3.39 -14.44
CA VAL A 480 -17.03 3.55 -15.91
C VAL A 480 -16.40 2.37 -16.64
N VAL A 481 -15.23 1.90 -16.24
CA VAL A 481 -14.60 0.71 -16.85
C VAL A 481 -15.51 -0.52 -16.73
N ARG A 482 -16.14 -0.74 -15.57
CA ARG A 482 -17.07 -1.86 -15.38
C ARG A 482 -18.31 -1.74 -16.26
N ASP A 483 -18.86 -0.51 -16.37
CA ASP A 483 -20.02 -0.24 -17.21
C ASP A 483 -19.68 -0.45 -18.71
N VAL A 484 -18.51 0.01 -19.17
CA VAL A 484 -18.00 -0.24 -20.52
C VAL A 484 -17.88 -1.75 -20.80
N ARG A 485 -17.30 -2.51 -19.88
CA ARG A 485 -17.21 -3.98 -19.99
C ARG A 485 -18.59 -4.62 -20.07
N SER A 486 -19.55 -4.13 -19.30
CA SER A 486 -20.93 -4.60 -19.32
C SER A 486 -21.61 -4.32 -20.65
N ILE A 487 -21.44 -3.12 -21.22
CA ILE A 487 -21.98 -2.74 -22.56
C ILE A 487 -21.38 -3.64 -23.64
N VAL A 488 -20.07 -3.87 -23.61
CA VAL A 488 -19.38 -4.75 -24.56
C VAL A 488 -19.87 -6.20 -24.46
N ALA A 489 -20.11 -6.69 -23.24
CA ALA A 489 -20.58 -8.06 -23.00
C ALA A 489 -22.07 -8.27 -23.32
N SER A 490 -22.89 -7.21 -23.44
CA SER A 490 -24.35 -7.30 -23.55
C SER A 490 -24.87 -7.66 -24.96
N ASP A 491 -24.01 -7.84 -25.96
CA ASP A 491 -24.39 -8.06 -27.36
C ASP A 491 -25.33 -6.98 -27.96
N GLU A 492 -25.50 -5.83 -27.29
CA GLU A 492 -26.38 -4.76 -27.75
C GLU A 492 -25.95 -4.17 -29.11
N ILE A 493 -24.62 -4.25 -29.36
CA ILE A 493 -24.05 -3.74 -30.62
C ILE A 493 -23.82 -4.90 -31.59
N ARG A 494 -24.88 -5.27 -32.30
CA ARG A 494 -24.87 -6.39 -33.25
C ARG A 494 -23.68 -6.41 -34.21
N GLN A 495 -23.19 -5.23 -34.63
CA GLN A 495 -22.08 -5.10 -35.57
C GLN A 495 -20.71 -5.46 -34.98
N LEU A 496 -20.60 -5.52 -33.67
CA LEU A 496 -19.38 -5.91 -32.95
C LEU A 496 -19.48 -7.30 -32.32
N ARG A 497 -20.57 -8.04 -32.59
CA ARG A 497 -20.83 -9.34 -31.94
C ARG A 497 -19.72 -10.37 -32.15
N ASP A 498 -19.14 -10.38 -33.36
CA ASP A 498 -18.07 -11.29 -33.74
C ASP A 498 -16.68 -10.69 -33.51
N SER A 499 -16.62 -9.47 -32.97
CA SER A 499 -15.36 -8.75 -32.67
C SER A 499 -14.96 -8.97 -31.23
N ARG A 500 -13.66 -9.03 -31.00
CA ARG A 500 -13.12 -9.06 -29.66
C ARG A 500 -12.82 -7.64 -29.20
N VAL A 501 -13.45 -7.21 -28.10
CA VAL A 501 -13.20 -5.90 -27.50
C VAL A 501 -12.48 -6.09 -26.17
N LEU A 502 -11.34 -5.44 -26.01
CA LEU A 502 -10.55 -5.46 -24.79
C LEU A 502 -10.46 -4.04 -24.20
N VAL A 503 -10.74 -3.95 -22.91
CA VAL A 503 -10.69 -2.69 -22.16
C VAL A 503 -9.36 -2.59 -21.41
N GLY A 504 -8.55 -1.61 -21.79
CA GLY A 504 -7.21 -1.35 -21.27
C GLY A 504 -7.05 0.06 -20.70
N GLY A 505 -5.80 0.44 -20.45
CA GLY A 505 -5.41 1.70 -19.82
C GLY A 505 -5.26 1.58 -18.29
N TYR A 506 -4.76 2.66 -17.66
CA TYR A 506 -4.40 2.66 -16.23
C TYR A 506 -5.57 2.27 -15.30
N VAL A 507 -6.74 2.87 -15.53
CA VAL A 507 -7.92 2.61 -14.70
C VAL A 507 -8.43 1.18 -14.87
N ALA A 508 -8.42 0.64 -16.10
CA ALA A 508 -8.79 -0.75 -16.35
C ALA A 508 -7.82 -1.72 -15.67
N GLY A 509 -6.52 -1.43 -15.70
CA GLY A 509 -5.51 -2.18 -14.96
C GLY A 509 -5.75 -2.16 -13.44
N ALA A 510 -6.20 -1.04 -12.90
CA ALA A 510 -6.56 -0.92 -11.49
C ALA A 510 -7.82 -1.71 -11.13
N VAL A 511 -8.81 -1.79 -12.03
CA VAL A 511 -10.00 -2.65 -11.86
C VAL A 511 -9.57 -4.12 -11.82
N ASP A 512 -8.77 -4.55 -12.81
CA ASP A 512 -8.25 -5.93 -12.87
C ASP A 512 -7.45 -6.29 -11.60
N PHE A 513 -6.60 -5.37 -11.16
CA PHE A 513 -5.82 -5.53 -9.92
C PHE A 513 -6.74 -5.72 -8.71
N GLN A 514 -7.77 -4.87 -8.59
CA GLN A 514 -8.74 -4.95 -7.50
C GLN A 514 -9.52 -6.27 -7.54
N GLU A 515 -10.02 -6.67 -8.69
CA GLU A 515 -10.81 -7.91 -8.85
C GLU A 515 -9.98 -9.14 -8.50
N LEU A 516 -8.76 -9.26 -9.03
CA LEU A 516 -7.84 -10.35 -8.71
C LEU A 516 -7.51 -10.42 -7.22
N LEU A 517 -7.29 -9.27 -6.59
CA LEU A 517 -6.94 -9.24 -5.17
C LEU A 517 -8.13 -9.63 -4.30
N LEU A 518 -9.32 -9.10 -4.60
CA LEU A 518 -10.55 -9.41 -3.86
C LEU A 518 -10.99 -10.86 -4.06
N GLU A 519 -10.77 -11.45 -5.23
CA GLU A 519 -11.03 -12.87 -5.48
C GLU A 519 -10.15 -13.77 -4.59
N ARG A 520 -8.89 -13.40 -4.37
CA ARG A 520 -7.94 -14.18 -3.57
C ARG A 520 -8.00 -13.90 -2.08
N PHE A 521 -8.51 -12.73 -1.69
CA PHE A 521 -8.49 -12.29 -0.30
C PHE A 521 -9.23 -13.23 0.68
N PRO A 522 -10.41 -13.78 0.37
CA PRO A 522 -11.06 -14.78 1.24
C PRO A 522 -10.20 -16.02 1.48
N LEU A 523 -9.49 -16.51 0.46
CA LEU A 523 -8.57 -17.63 0.58
C LEU A 523 -7.41 -17.30 1.53
N ILE A 524 -6.83 -16.11 1.41
CA ILE A 524 -5.76 -15.62 2.29
C ILE A 524 -6.25 -15.58 3.74
N ILE A 525 -7.45 -15.02 3.98
CA ILE A 525 -8.06 -14.97 5.31
C ILE A 525 -8.19 -16.38 5.89
N VAL A 526 -8.85 -17.28 5.18
CA VAL A 526 -9.09 -18.66 5.64
C VAL A 526 -7.77 -19.39 5.92
N LEU A 527 -6.77 -19.22 5.07
CA LEU A 527 -5.47 -19.85 5.25
C LEU A 527 -4.77 -19.35 6.51
N ILE A 528 -4.66 -18.02 6.70
CA ILE A 528 -4.02 -17.45 7.87
C ILE A 528 -4.75 -17.86 9.16
N LEU A 529 -6.09 -17.75 9.18
CA LEU A 529 -6.88 -18.16 10.35
C LEU A 529 -6.73 -19.63 10.68
N SER A 530 -6.76 -20.52 9.65
CA SER A 530 -6.66 -21.96 9.83
C SER A 530 -5.28 -22.39 10.34
N ILE A 531 -4.20 -21.92 9.69
CA ILE A 531 -2.83 -22.26 10.09
C ILE A 531 -2.57 -21.77 11.52
N THR A 532 -3.00 -20.56 11.82
CA THR A 532 -2.83 -19.98 13.15
C THR A 532 -3.62 -20.75 14.21
N ALA A 533 -4.87 -21.10 13.92
CA ALA A 533 -5.69 -21.89 14.83
C ALA A 533 -5.07 -23.27 15.08
N ILE A 534 -4.59 -23.95 14.04
CA ILE A 534 -3.92 -25.26 14.16
C ILE A 534 -2.64 -25.13 15.00
N MET A 535 -1.82 -24.13 14.73
CA MET A 535 -0.58 -23.93 15.48
C MET A 535 -0.86 -23.70 16.98
N LEU A 536 -1.84 -22.84 17.33
CA LEU A 536 -2.24 -22.64 18.72
C LEU A 536 -2.82 -23.91 19.35
N ALA A 537 -3.63 -24.69 18.60
CA ALA A 537 -4.18 -25.93 19.07
C ALA A 537 -3.09 -26.92 19.45
N ILE A 538 -2.03 -27.00 18.66
CA ILE A 538 -0.85 -27.87 18.92
C ILE A 538 -0.09 -27.37 20.15
N VAL A 539 0.21 -26.05 20.23
CA VAL A 539 0.99 -25.47 21.32
C VAL A 539 0.27 -25.59 22.66
N PHE A 540 -1.01 -25.23 22.73
CA PHE A 540 -1.78 -25.23 23.98
C PHE A 540 -2.54 -26.52 24.26
N ARG A 541 -2.61 -27.46 23.30
CA ARG A 541 -3.39 -28.69 23.38
C ARG A 541 -4.84 -28.42 23.81
N SER A 542 -5.42 -27.38 23.23
CA SER A 542 -6.77 -26.88 23.50
C SER A 542 -7.50 -26.55 22.21
N VAL A 543 -8.82 -26.67 22.21
CA VAL A 543 -9.69 -26.24 21.10
C VAL A 543 -10.26 -24.84 21.34
N LEU A 544 -10.56 -24.51 22.59
CA LEU A 544 -11.22 -23.25 22.94
C LEU A 544 -10.28 -22.04 22.90
N VAL A 545 -9.01 -22.24 23.23
CA VAL A 545 -7.99 -21.18 23.20
C VAL A 545 -7.79 -20.67 21.77
N PRO A 546 -7.50 -21.50 20.76
CA PRO A 546 -7.40 -21.06 19.36
C PRO A 546 -8.65 -20.37 18.84
N LEU A 547 -9.82 -20.92 19.13
CA LEU A 547 -11.10 -20.36 18.67
C LEU A 547 -11.29 -18.92 19.20
N LYS A 548 -11.04 -18.69 20.50
CA LYS A 548 -11.10 -17.36 21.09
C LYS A 548 -10.09 -16.41 20.46
N ALA A 549 -8.85 -16.87 20.31
CA ALA A 549 -7.77 -16.09 19.71
C ALA A 549 -8.13 -15.61 18.30
N VAL A 550 -8.57 -16.52 17.45
CA VAL A 550 -8.98 -16.19 16.08
C VAL A 550 -10.13 -15.18 16.07
N VAL A 551 -11.18 -15.38 16.88
CA VAL A 551 -12.32 -14.47 16.94
C VAL A 551 -11.91 -13.09 17.43
N MET A 552 -11.09 -13.02 18.48
CA MET A 552 -10.67 -11.74 19.06
C MET A 552 -9.77 -10.94 18.14
N ASN A 553 -8.81 -11.61 17.50
CA ASN A 553 -7.93 -10.94 16.53
C ASN A 553 -8.69 -10.49 15.28
N SER A 554 -9.67 -11.29 14.80
CA SER A 554 -10.53 -10.88 13.70
C SER A 554 -11.36 -9.63 14.06
N LEU A 555 -11.89 -9.55 15.28
CA LEU A 555 -12.60 -8.36 15.78
C LEU A 555 -11.67 -7.13 15.89
N SER A 556 -10.43 -7.32 16.36
CA SER A 556 -9.42 -6.25 16.42
C SER A 556 -9.14 -5.67 15.03
N VAL A 557 -8.94 -6.54 14.04
CA VAL A 557 -8.71 -6.14 12.64
C VAL A 557 -9.93 -5.43 12.07
N ALA A 558 -11.15 -5.94 12.33
CA ALA A 558 -12.39 -5.31 11.86
C ALA A 558 -12.57 -3.90 12.49
N ALA A 559 -12.26 -3.73 13.77
CA ALA A 559 -12.28 -2.42 14.42
C ALA A 559 -11.20 -1.47 13.87
N THR A 560 -10.04 -2.01 13.51
CA THR A 560 -8.98 -1.25 12.84
C THR A 560 -9.46 -0.72 11.49
N PHE A 561 -10.12 -1.55 10.67
CA PHE A 561 -10.73 -1.08 9.42
C PHE A 561 -11.80 -0.02 9.66
N GLY A 562 -12.60 -0.16 10.73
CA GLY A 562 -13.56 0.88 11.10
C GLY A 562 -12.90 2.22 11.37
N LEU A 563 -11.78 2.25 12.08
CA LEU A 563 -11.03 3.48 12.33
C LEU A 563 -10.33 4.03 11.08
N ILE A 564 -9.81 3.16 10.20
CA ILE A 564 -9.29 3.58 8.89
C ILE A 564 -10.41 4.26 8.06
N VAL A 565 -11.59 3.69 8.02
CA VAL A 565 -12.75 4.28 7.33
C VAL A 565 -13.14 5.63 7.93
N LEU A 566 -13.21 5.74 9.26
CA LEU A 566 -13.52 7.01 9.92
C LEU A 566 -12.52 8.10 9.60
N VAL A 567 -11.22 7.80 9.72
CA VAL A 567 -10.18 8.81 9.60
C VAL A 567 -9.93 9.20 8.14
N PHE A 568 -9.85 8.24 7.24
CA PHE A 568 -9.44 8.49 5.87
C PHE A 568 -10.65 8.58 4.92
N GLN A 569 -11.52 7.57 4.89
CA GLN A 569 -12.63 7.55 3.93
C GLN A 569 -13.65 8.66 4.24
N TYR A 570 -13.93 8.93 5.52
CA TYR A 570 -14.82 10.02 5.95
C TYR A 570 -14.08 11.31 6.33
N GLY A 571 -12.75 11.28 6.44
CA GLY A 571 -11.92 12.46 6.75
C GLY A 571 -12.02 12.94 8.21
N ILE A 572 -12.60 12.14 9.13
CA ILE A 572 -12.76 12.52 10.54
C ILE A 572 -11.42 12.46 11.25
N GLY A 573 -10.84 13.62 11.54
CA GLY A 573 -9.50 13.72 12.14
C GLY A 573 -8.35 13.58 11.15
N GLY A 574 -8.61 13.39 9.85
CA GLY A 574 -7.58 13.25 8.80
C GLY A 574 -6.60 14.43 8.74
N ARG A 575 -7.03 15.64 9.13
CA ARG A 575 -6.16 16.84 9.21
C ARG A 575 -4.94 16.65 10.11
N LEU A 576 -5.00 15.80 11.14
CA LEU A 576 -3.86 15.49 11.99
C LEU A 576 -2.73 14.79 11.22
N PHE A 577 -3.08 14.11 10.13
CA PHE A 577 -2.17 13.37 9.26
C PHE A 577 -1.87 14.11 7.94
N GLY A 578 -2.25 15.41 7.85
CA GLY A 578 -2.02 16.23 6.65
C GLY A 578 -3.04 16.02 5.52
N ILE A 579 -4.17 15.32 5.80
CA ILE A 579 -5.22 15.05 4.82
C ILE A 579 -6.30 16.11 4.92
N SER A 580 -6.52 16.87 3.84
CA SER A 580 -7.44 18.03 3.83
C SER A 580 -8.92 17.64 3.62
N GLY A 581 -9.24 16.37 3.39
CA GLY A 581 -10.62 15.90 3.15
C GLY A 581 -10.77 14.39 3.13
N ALA A 582 -11.94 13.92 2.78
CA ALA A 582 -12.23 12.50 2.60
C ALA A 582 -11.49 11.94 1.37
N THR A 583 -10.99 10.70 1.46
CA THR A 583 -10.33 10.00 0.34
C THR A 583 -11.30 9.20 -0.53
N ASP A 584 -12.58 9.15 -0.14
CA ASP A 584 -13.72 8.43 -0.76
C ASP A 584 -13.57 6.91 -0.79
N ALA A 585 -12.37 6.37 -0.92
CA ALA A 585 -12.06 4.95 -0.91
C ALA A 585 -10.74 4.66 -0.21
N ILE A 586 -10.56 3.42 0.23
CA ILE A 586 -9.31 2.88 0.76
C ILE A 586 -8.65 2.03 -0.34
N TYR A 587 -7.35 2.24 -0.57
CA TYR A 587 -6.62 1.48 -1.57
C TYR A 587 -6.69 -0.02 -1.28
N VAL A 588 -7.03 -0.81 -2.30
CA VAL A 588 -7.37 -2.24 -2.17
C VAL A 588 -6.28 -3.09 -1.51
N LEU A 589 -5.02 -2.73 -1.66
CA LEU A 589 -3.89 -3.43 -1.05
C LEU A 589 -3.85 -3.29 0.48
N VAL A 590 -4.38 -2.18 1.03
CA VAL A 590 -4.34 -1.87 2.46
C VAL A 590 -5.06 -2.91 3.32
N PRO A 591 -6.32 -3.29 3.04
CA PRO A 591 -7.00 -4.34 3.80
C PRO A 591 -6.23 -5.65 3.84
N VAL A 592 -5.64 -6.06 2.73
CA VAL A 592 -4.90 -7.33 2.63
C VAL A 592 -3.60 -7.26 3.44
N LEU A 593 -2.83 -6.17 3.30
CA LEU A 593 -1.58 -5.99 4.05
C LEU A 593 -1.83 -5.84 5.55
N VAL A 594 -2.76 -4.97 5.95
CA VAL A 594 -3.07 -4.76 7.36
C VAL A 594 -3.55 -6.07 7.98
N PHE A 595 -4.43 -6.82 7.32
CA PHE A 595 -4.88 -8.12 7.82
C PHE A 595 -3.70 -9.10 8.00
N ALA A 596 -2.89 -9.31 6.95
CA ALA A 596 -1.80 -10.27 6.98
C ALA A 596 -0.74 -9.93 8.04
N ILE A 597 -0.34 -8.66 8.13
CA ILE A 597 0.70 -8.20 9.06
C ILE A 597 0.17 -8.18 10.50
N VAL A 598 -1.01 -7.61 10.74
CA VAL A 598 -1.60 -7.52 12.07
C VAL A 598 -1.84 -8.90 12.65
N PHE A 599 -2.42 -9.81 11.84
CA PHE A 599 -2.71 -11.16 12.31
C PHE A 599 -1.43 -11.89 12.71
N GLY A 600 -0.35 -11.75 11.91
CA GLY A 600 0.97 -12.29 12.25
C GLY A 600 1.54 -11.72 13.55
N LEU A 601 1.55 -10.38 13.68
CA LEU A 601 2.13 -9.68 14.83
C LEU A 601 1.29 -9.80 16.12
N SER A 602 -0.04 -9.86 16.01
CA SER A 602 -0.91 -9.92 17.18
C SER A 602 -0.81 -11.26 17.90
N MET A 603 -0.54 -12.35 17.20
CA MET A 603 -0.48 -13.68 17.78
C MET A 603 0.69 -13.87 18.75
N ASP A 604 1.79 -13.17 18.53
CA ASP A 604 3.02 -13.32 19.30
C ASP A 604 2.82 -13.09 20.80
N TYR A 605 2.19 -11.99 21.12
CA TYR A 605 1.93 -11.61 22.49
C TYR A 605 0.76 -12.38 23.12
N GLU A 606 -0.18 -12.86 22.30
CA GLU A 606 -1.24 -13.73 22.78
C GLU A 606 -0.64 -15.07 23.21
N VAL A 607 0.24 -15.65 22.41
CA VAL A 607 1.01 -16.85 22.76
C VAL A 607 1.83 -16.61 24.03
N PHE A 608 2.47 -15.46 24.17
CA PHE A 608 3.28 -15.11 25.35
C PHE A 608 2.41 -15.02 26.62
N LEU A 609 1.29 -14.31 26.57
CA LEU A 609 0.34 -14.19 27.69
C LEU A 609 -0.23 -15.56 28.07
N LEU A 610 -0.73 -16.31 27.08
CA LEU A 610 -1.35 -17.61 27.29
C LEU A 610 -0.35 -18.66 27.82
N SER A 611 0.90 -18.62 27.37
CA SER A 611 1.96 -19.50 27.89
C SER A 611 2.21 -19.27 29.36
N ARG A 612 2.25 -18.00 29.80
CA ARG A 612 2.41 -17.68 31.26
C ARG A 612 1.18 -18.06 32.07
N ILE A 613 -0.01 -17.90 31.50
CA ILE A 613 -1.24 -18.38 32.16
C ILE A 613 -1.23 -19.92 32.28
N LYS A 614 -0.79 -20.63 31.24
CA LYS A 614 -0.70 -22.09 31.24
C LYS A 614 0.31 -22.60 32.24
N GLU A 615 1.51 -22.01 32.30
CA GLU A 615 2.54 -22.31 33.28
C GLU A 615 2.03 -22.15 34.74
N ALA A 616 1.32 -21.05 34.99
CA ALA A 616 0.69 -20.79 36.27
C ALA A 616 -0.45 -21.80 36.58
N PHE A 617 -1.24 -22.17 35.59
CA PHE A 617 -2.30 -23.15 35.73
C PHE A 617 -1.77 -24.54 36.03
N ASP A 618 -0.73 -24.98 35.30
CA ASP A 618 -0.09 -26.30 35.54
C ASP A 618 0.51 -26.41 36.96
N ARG A 619 0.94 -25.27 37.54
CA ARG A 619 1.46 -25.21 38.90
C ARG A 619 0.37 -25.13 39.97
N THR A 620 -0.70 -24.35 39.74
CA THR A 620 -1.68 -24.01 40.80
C THR A 620 -2.98 -24.83 40.70
N GLY A 621 -3.32 -25.35 39.50
CA GLY A 621 -4.57 -26.01 39.25
C GLY A 621 -5.80 -25.08 39.28
N ASN A 622 -5.61 -23.78 39.44
CA ASN A 622 -6.67 -22.78 39.56
C ASN A 622 -6.63 -21.75 38.42
N ASN A 623 -7.62 -21.79 37.51
CA ASN A 623 -7.65 -20.95 36.32
C ASN A 623 -7.72 -19.44 36.70
N THR A 624 -8.47 -19.05 37.71
CA THR A 624 -8.60 -17.64 38.13
C THR A 624 -7.27 -17.09 38.67
N GLN A 625 -6.57 -17.86 39.50
CA GLN A 625 -5.27 -17.49 40.01
C GLN A 625 -4.24 -17.45 38.88
N ALA A 626 -4.21 -18.45 38.02
CA ALA A 626 -3.31 -18.54 36.88
C ALA A 626 -3.48 -17.34 35.91
N THR A 627 -4.72 -16.96 35.58
CA THR A 627 -5.01 -15.78 34.73
C THR A 627 -4.49 -14.49 35.38
N ARG A 628 -4.64 -14.32 36.71
CA ARG A 628 -4.15 -13.13 37.42
C ARG A 628 -2.63 -13.06 37.44
N GLU A 629 -1.97 -14.17 37.75
CA GLU A 629 -0.51 -14.27 37.80
C GLU A 629 0.09 -14.05 36.39
N GLY A 630 -0.45 -14.72 35.37
CA GLY A 630 0.01 -14.58 34.00
C GLY A 630 -0.14 -13.14 33.47
N LEU A 631 -1.31 -12.51 33.71
CA LEU A 631 -1.53 -11.13 33.30
C LEU A 631 -0.58 -10.16 34.02
N SER A 632 -0.43 -10.27 35.33
CA SER A 632 0.47 -9.36 36.10
C SER A 632 1.93 -9.51 35.71
N ALA A 633 2.36 -10.71 35.35
CA ALA A 633 3.76 -11.00 34.95
C ALA A 633 4.06 -10.47 33.49
N THR A 634 3.06 -10.41 32.61
CA THR A 634 3.29 -10.08 31.20
C THR A 634 2.89 -8.65 30.83
N ALA A 635 1.99 -8.03 31.59
CA ALA A 635 1.38 -6.74 31.23
C ALA A 635 2.38 -5.62 30.97
N SER A 636 3.44 -5.49 31.80
CA SER A 636 4.45 -4.44 31.59
C SER A 636 5.27 -4.64 30.31
N VAL A 637 5.60 -5.87 29.97
CA VAL A 637 6.34 -6.21 28.74
C VAL A 637 5.47 -5.93 27.53
N ILE A 638 4.23 -6.42 27.55
CA ILE A 638 3.27 -6.22 26.45
C ILE A 638 3.01 -4.73 26.19
N THR A 639 2.79 -3.93 27.26
CA THR A 639 2.53 -2.48 27.10
C THR A 639 3.75 -1.72 26.63
N SER A 640 4.95 -2.07 27.07
CA SER A 640 6.20 -1.44 26.59
C SER A 640 6.42 -1.71 25.10
N ALA A 641 6.29 -2.97 24.71
CA ALA A 641 6.44 -3.40 23.32
C ALA A 641 5.37 -2.77 22.42
N ALA A 642 4.11 -2.75 22.85
CA ALA A 642 3.03 -2.10 22.12
C ALA A 642 3.30 -0.60 21.93
N LEU A 643 3.79 0.11 22.95
CA LEU A 643 4.12 1.53 22.86
C LEU A 643 5.21 1.79 21.80
N ILE A 644 6.22 0.93 21.73
CA ILE A 644 7.29 1.02 20.74
C ILE A 644 6.70 0.79 19.33
N MET A 645 5.93 -0.28 19.16
CA MET A 645 5.31 -0.58 17.85
C MET A 645 4.34 0.50 17.41
N ILE A 646 3.52 1.06 18.33
CA ILE A 646 2.63 2.18 18.03
C ILE A 646 3.44 3.41 17.58
N ALA A 647 4.57 3.69 18.21
CA ALA A 647 5.44 4.79 17.80
C ALA A 647 6.07 4.54 16.42
N VAL A 648 6.57 3.33 16.17
CA VAL A 648 7.19 2.94 14.90
C VAL A 648 6.15 2.98 13.77
N PHE A 649 5.05 2.25 13.88
CA PHE A 649 4.02 2.20 12.84
C PHE A 649 3.30 3.54 12.69
N GLY A 650 2.98 4.20 13.81
CA GLY A 650 2.30 5.49 13.84
C GLY A 650 3.09 6.61 13.15
N SER A 651 4.42 6.52 13.09
CA SER A 651 5.21 7.50 12.34
C SER A 651 4.93 7.48 10.84
N PHE A 652 4.63 6.31 10.30
CA PHE A 652 4.25 6.16 8.89
C PHE A 652 2.85 6.70 8.58
N ALA A 653 2.00 6.90 9.60
CA ALA A 653 0.75 7.63 9.44
C ALA A 653 0.95 9.11 9.04
N PHE A 654 2.18 9.63 9.19
CA PHE A 654 2.58 10.98 8.78
C PHE A 654 3.49 10.98 7.52
N ALA A 655 3.53 9.89 6.78
CA ALA A 655 4.24 9.80 5.51
C ALA A 655 3.58 10.72 4.47
N ARG A 656 4.32 11.09 3.42
CA ARG A 656 3.77 11.88 2.30
C ARG A 656 2.97 11.03 1.31
N ILE A 657 3.12 9.72 1.35
CA ILE A 657 2.42 8.77 0.48
C ILE A 657 1.20 8.22 1.22
N LEU A 658 0.02 8.41 0.64
CA LEU A 658 -1.27 8.05 1.24
C LEU A 658 -1.36 6.55 1.60
N MET A 659 -0.84 5.66 0.74
CA MET A 659 -0.82 4.23 1.04
C MET A 659 -0.05 3.91 2.33
N MET A 660 1.10 4.57 2.54
CA MET A 660 1.89 4.39 3.75
C MET A 660 1.19 4.94 4.98
N GLN A 661 0.43 6.04 4.84
CA GLN A 661 -0.40 6.58 5.91
C GLN A 661 -1.48 5.57 6.33
N PHE A 662 -2.18 4.96 5.38
CA PHE A 662 -3.19 3.92 5.66
C PHE A 662 -2.60 2.74 6.42
N VAL A 663 -1.48 2.19 5.93
CA VAL A 663 -0.85 1.01 6.53
C VAL A 663 -0.27 1.35 7.90
N GLY A 664 0.49 2.45 8.01
CA GLY A 664 1.11 2.88 9.27
C GLY A 664 0.07 3.18 10.36
N PHE A 665 -0.97 3.92 10.03
CA PHE A 665 -2.10 4.17 10.93
C PHE A 665 -2.81 2.88 11.32
N GLY A 666 -3.13 2.05 10.32
CA GLY A 666 -3.82 0.78 10.54
C GLY A 666 -3.04 -0.14 11.49
N LEU A 667 -1.74 -0.31 11.26
CA LEU A 667 -0.89 -1.14 12.13
C LEU A 667 -0.75 -0.55 13.55
N ALA A 668 -0.58 0.78 13.67
CA ALA A 668 -0.49 1.43 14.97
C ALA A 668 -1.78 1.27 15.78
N VAL A 669 -2.94 1.50 15.14
CA VAL A 669 -4.27 1.33 15.76
C VAL A 669 -4.53 -0.13 16.12
N ALA A 670 -4.19 -1.06 15.22
CA ALA A 670 -4.36 -2.49 15.50
C ALA A 670 -3.59 -2.92 16.74
N VAL A 671 -2.31 -2.52 16.86
CA VAL A 671 -1.48 -2.80 18.03
C VAL A 671 -2.05 -2.12 19.29
N LEU A 672 -2.55 -0.88 19.16
CA LEU A 672 -3.20 -0.18 20.27
C LEU A 672 -4.43 -0.93 20.79
N LEU A 673 -5.34 -1.32 19.92
CA LEU A 673 -6.57 -2.04 20.26
C LEU A 673 -6.25 -3.41 20.85
N ASP A 674 -5.29 -4.10 20.25
CA ASP A 674 -4.88 -5.42 20.67
C ASP A 674 -4.20 -5.39 22.06
N ALA A 675 -3.23 -4.51 22.28
CA ALA A 675 -2.54 -4.40 23.54
C ALA A 675 -3.41 -3.85 24.69
N THR A 676 -4.44 -3.07 24.38
CA THR A 676 -5.31 -2.46 25.40
C THR A 676 -6.61 -3.24 25.63
N ILE A 677 -7.50 -3.25 24.65
CA ILE A 677 -8.85 -3.83 24.81
C ILE A 677 -8.80 -5.35 24.75
N ILE A 678 -8.09 -5.91 23.76
CA ILE A 678 -8.07 -7.36 23.57
C ILE A 678 -7.33 -8.03 24.72
N ARG A 679 -6.05 -7.73 24.91
CA ARG A 679 -5.18 -8.46 25.87
C ARG A 679 -5.35 -8.05 27.30
N MET A 680 -5.57 -6.76 27.57
CA MET A 680 -5.71 -6.30 28.95
C MET A 680 -7.10 -6.42 29.53
N VAL A 681 -8.15 -6.61 28.66
CA VAL A 681 -9.54 -6.69 29.12
C VAL A 681 -10.21 -7.97 28.65
N LEU A 682 -10.31 -8.22 27.33
CA LEU A 682 -11.14 -9.29 26.78
C LEU A 682 -10.54 -10.67 27.02
N VAL A 683 -9.27 -10.90 26.67
CA VAL A 683 -8.62 -12.21 26.85
C VAL A 683 -8.69 -12.68 28.30
N PRO A 684 -8.24 -11.89 29.30
CA PRO A 684 -8.31 -12.33 30.70
C PRO A 684 -9.75 -12.56 31.19
N SER A 685 -10.70 -11.71 30.76
CA SER A 685 -12.12 -11.85 31.14
C SER A 685 -12.71 -13.14 30.59
N LEU A 686 -12.48 -13.44 29.30
CA LEU A 686 -12.95 -14.66 28.66
C LEU A 686 -12.24 -15.92 29.19
N MET A 687 -10.96 -15.82 29.58
CA MET A 687 -10.24 -16.90 30.24
C MET A 687 -10.88 -17.24 31.59
N GLN A 688 -11.35 -16.25 32.33
CA GLN A 688 -12.03 -16.46 33.60
C GLN A 688 -13.45 -17.00 33.43
N ILE A 689 -14.22 -16.48 32.43
CA ILE A 689 -15.57 -16.95 32.15
C ILE A 689 -15.56 -18.41 31.72
N ALA A 690 -14.61 -18.81 30.87
CA ALA A 690 -14.51 -20.18 30.37
C ALA A 690 -13.92 -21.16 31.39
N GLY A 691 -13.23 -20.68 32.44
CA GLY A 691 -12.71 -21.54 33.51
C GLY A 691 -11.80 -22.64 32.98
N ASP A 692 -11.97 -23.85 33.45
CA ASP A 692 -11.14 -25.03 33.11
C ASP A 692 -11.37 -25.53 31.68
N TRP A 693 -12.48 -25.15 31.04
CA TRP A 693 -12.75 -25.43 29.62
C TRP A 693 -11.70 -24.86 28.68
N ASN A 694 -10.98 -23.82 29.11
CA ASN A 694 -9.87 -23.29 28.35
C ASN A 694 -8.80 -24.32 27.98
N TRP A 695 -8.65 -25.36 28.79
CA TRP A 695 -7.59 -26.35 28.67
C TRP A 695 -8.06 -27.71 28.14
N TRP A 696 -9.33 -27.81 27.71
CA TRP A 696 -9.87 -29.04 27.14
C TRP A 696 -9.41 -29.21 25.68
N PRO A 697 -8.97 -30.43 25.21
CA PRO A 697 -8.88 -31.71 25.92
C PRO A 697 -7.54 -31.95 26.65
N GLY A 698 -6.59 -31.04 26.59
CA GLY A 698 -5.25 -31.16 27.17
C GLY A 698 -5.13 -30.76 28.66
N GLY A 699 -6.24 -30.73 29.42
CA GLY A 699 -6.27 -30.47 30.83
C GLY A 699 -5.45 -31.52 31.61
N ARG A 700 -5.06 -31.20 32.87
CA ARG A 700 -4.22 -32.00 33.77
C ARG A 700 -4.45 -33.49 33.55
N LYS A 701 -3.39 -34.26 33.24
CA LYS A 701 -3.43 -35.68 33.41
C LYS A 701 -3.74 -35.93 34.90
N GLY A 702 -4.99 -36.28 35.19
CA GLY A 702 -5.35 -36.69 36.49
C GLY A 702 -4.39 -37.80 36.93
N GLU A 703 -3.76 -37.64 38.07
CA GLU A 703 -3.28 -38.74 38.82
C GLU A 703 -4.50 -39.65 39.10
N GLY A 704 -4.66 -40.66 38.29
CA GLY A 704 -5.51 -41.81 38.55
C GLY A 704 -4.63 -42.95 39.02
#